data_15ce1e1e435b38d63285acd46a35597b
#
_entry.id   15ce1e1e435b38d63285acd46a35597b
#
_cell.length_a   1.000
_cell.length_b   1.000
_cell.length_c   1.000
_cell.angle_alpha   90.00
_cell.angle_beta   90.00
_cell.angle_gamma   90.00
#
_symmetry.space_group_name_H-M   'P 1'
#
loop_
_entity.id
_entity.type
_entity.pdbx_description
1 polymer ?
#
loop_
_entity_poly.entity_id
_entity_poly.type
_entity_poly.pdbx_seq_one_letter_code
_entity_poly.pdbx_strand_id
1 'polypeptide(L)'
;MEEKQLKLLLKDMSLDEKIGQLIQLSGEFFQANDISYGPRDKLGISQEMVDLTGSVLNVAGAETTRKVQDQQMARQPHHIPVMFMSDVIYGYKTIYPIPLGLGATWNPEIIKKAFATAADEASAAGIQVAYAPMLDTVHDARWGRVLESPGEDPYLNSKYAEAMVEGFQEKIDDNKGVAACFKHFAGYGGVESGREYNTVDMSISNLYQNYLPAYKAAVKAGAKLAMTSLTALNGVPSTADKKLLDNLLRKAWGFKGIIISDYASIYELVKHGFAANTVDASYKALNATVDIDMKSPCYANGLKQLVTNGQLDEKKIDAAVWRVLSLKNDFGLFEDPYRGTSLAREKASVLSEDKRNLARKIATEAVVLLQNKNNVLPLNKNEKFALIGPYSTEHSLLGMWAVHGEPKDSVSIFEGLKRYVPDIKTAKGTDINRSRQMLQEMGFPSDEAISQVISTEEEEKNNNKLALQAARESDVMILAMGESTLEAGEAGSKTNLSLPANQLDLINKISALGKKLVLLIISGRPLVLTNVKDKVDSILECWFPGTEGGAAIADILFGKANPSGRLTISFPYSSGQEPLYYNHLSTGRPVHDSQHVGRFLSKYLDAPAEPLYPFGYGLSYGHISYENMSLDKKELHHAEQIVAKVVLKNDSDWDCEETVQLYMHDKVATIVQPVKRLIDFKRVEIKAHTEKTVNFNISPKQLTFFDNTGEKVLENGEFSLYIGSNSRDCLAQDFTLVD
;
A
#
# COMPACT_ATOMS: atom_id res chain seq x y z
N MET A 1 20.65 -23.77 -15.51
CA MET A 1 20.40 -24.86 -16.50
C MET A 1 20.19 -24.24 -17.88
N GLU A 2 20.67 -24.89 -18.97
CA GLU A 2 20.40 -24.39 -20.33
C GLU A 2 18.93 -24.61 -20.73
N GLU A 3 18.35 -23.71 -21.54
CA GLU A 3 16.96 -23.79 -21.99
C GLU A 3 16.59 -25.14 -22.62
N LYS A 4 17.54 -25.75 -23.37
CA LYS A 4 17.37 -27.07 -23.97
C LYS A 4 17.16 -28.17 -22.91
N GLN A 5 17.91 -28.11 -21.83
CA GLN A 5 17.82 -29.08 -20.71
C GLN A 5 16.49 -28.89 -19.96
N LEU A 6 16.08 -27.65 -19.76
CA LEU A 6 14.79 -27.32 -19.10
C LEU A 6 13.60 -27.82 -19.92
N LYS A 7 13.68 -27.74 -21.27
CA LYS A 7 12.67 -28.33 -22.19
C LYS A 7 12.62 -29.84 -22.13
N LEU A 8 13.78 -30.49 -21.95
CA LEU A 8 13.85 -31.94 -21.79
C LEU A 8 13.25 -32.36 -20.45
N LEU A 9 13.55 -31.64 -19.38
CA LEU A 9 12.93 -31.87 -18.07
C LEU A 9 11.41 -31.79 -18.15
N LEU A 10 10.84 -30.71 -18.70
CA LEU A 10 9.39 -30.56 -18.89
C LEU A 10 8.77 -31.73 -19.68
N LYS A 11 9.45 -32.22 -20.69
CA LYS A 11 8.99 -33.34 -21.51
C LYS A 11 9.00 -34.67 -20.75
N ASP A 12 9.96 -34.85 -19.83
CA ASP A 12 10.15 -36.09 -19.06
C ASP A 12 9.21 -36.19 -17.85
N MET A 13 8.74 -35.04 -17.36
CA MET A 13 7.79 -34.96 -16.24
C MET A 13 6.47 -35.66 -16.54
N SER A 14 5.97 -36.46 -15.61
CA SER A 14 4.60 -36.97 -15.61
C SER A 14 3.56 -35.84 -15.47
N LEU A 15 2.31 -36.11 -15.83
CA LEU A 15 1.22 -35.14 -15.67
C LEU A 15 1.05 -34.74 -14.20
N ASP A 16 1.20 -35.63 -13.24
CA ASP A 16 1.08 -35.35 -11.81
C ASP A 16 2.21 -34.41 -11.32
N GLU A 17 3.45 -34.62 -11.77
CA GLU A 17 4.55 -33.72 -11.48
C GLU A 17 4.34 -32.33 -12.08
N LYS A 18 3.83 -32.25 -13.31
CA LYS A 18 3.48 -30.99 -13.96
C LYS A 18 2.42 -30.23 -13.15
N ILE A 19 1.34 -30.92 -12.73
CA ILE A 19 0.29 -30.35 -11.89
C ILE A 19 0.86 -29.89 -10.54
N GLY A 20 1.72 -30.68 -9.91
CA GLY A 20 2.39 -30.34 -8.66
C GLY A 20 3.14 -29.00 -8.75
N GLN A 21 3.81 -28.70 -9.87
CA GLN A 21 4.48 -27.41 -10.06
C GLN A 21 3.53 -26.20 -10.09
N LEU A 22 2.25 -26.41 -10.35
CA LEU A 22 1.21 -25.38 -10.43
C LEU A 22 0.42 -25.22 -9.12
N ILE A 23 0.87 -25.85 -8.03
CA ILE A 23 0.22 -25.80 -6.71
C ILE A 23 1.11 -25.05 -5.74
N GLN A 24 0.48 -24.22 -4.91
CA GLN A 24 1.12 -23.60 -3.75
C GLN A 24 0.39 -23.97 -2.48
N LEU A 25 1.13 -24.47 -1.50
CA LEU A 25 0.62 -24.85 -0.18
C LEU A 25 1.37 -24.08 0.92
N SER A 26 0.71 -23.86 2.06
CA SER A 26 1.29 -23.18 3.22
C SER A 26 2.12 -24.13 4.10
N GLY A 27 2.93 -23.57 5.01
CA GLY A 27 3.90 -24.28 5.83
C GLY A 27 3.33 -25.41 6.68
N GLU A 28 2.05 -25.36 7.04
CA GLU A 28 1.37 -26.40 7.80
C GLU A 28 1.42 -27.80 7.14
N PHE A 29 1.49 -27.86 5.81
CA PHE A 29 1.63 -29.10 5.06
C PHE A 29 3.05 -29.69 5.12
N PHE A 30 4.04 -28.89 5.53
CA PHE A 30 5.47 -29.25 5.54
C PHE A 30 6.07 -29.33 6.94
N GLN A 31 5.24 -29.38 8.00
CA GLN A 31 5.66 -29.35 9.40
C GLN A 31 6.56 -28.14 9.73
N ALA A 32 6.31 -27.04 9.08
CA ALA A 32 6.94 -25.76 9.33
C ALA A 32 5.98 -24.85 10.12
N ASN A 33 6.52 -23.98 10.98
CA ASN A 33 5.72 -22.92 11.57
C ASN A 33 5.29 -21.97 10.46
N ASP A 34 3.98 -21.76 10.34
CA ASP A 34 3.38 -20.94 9.31
C ASP A 34 2.64 -19.77 9.94
N ILE A 35 2.79 -18.61 9.34
CA ILE A 35 1.92 -17.46 9.56
C ILE A 35 0.84 -17.54 8.49
N SER A 36 -0.24 -18.30 8.77
CA SER A 36 -1.36 -18.44 7.84
C SER A 36 -2.50 -17.53 8.27
N TYR A 37 -2.87 -16.60 7.38
CA TYR A 37 -4.08 -15.80 7.48
C TYR A 37 -5.12 -16.39 6.51
N GLY A 38 -6.26 -16.82 7.01
CA GLY A 38 -7.37 -17.31 6.20
C GLY A 38 -7.92 -18.69 6.63
N PRO A 39 -8.93 -19.25 5.92
CA PRO A 39 -9.55 -20.52 6.28
C PRO A 39 -8.55 -21.67 6.30
N ARG A 40 -8.46 -22.36 7.43
CA ARG A 40 -7.59 -23.52 7.64
C ARG A 40 -8.26 -24.83 7.24
N ASP A 41 -9.11 -24.83 6.24
CA ASP A 41 -9.85 -26.00 5.82
C ASP A 41 -8.90 -27.10 5.31
N LYS A 42 -9.20 -28.33 5.65
CA LYS A 42 -8.55 -29.50 5.05
C LYS A 42 -8.89 -29.53 3.56
N LEU A 43 -7.92 -29.22 2.71
CA LEU A 43 -8.14 -29.08 1.28
C LEU A 43 -8.46 -30.40 0.57
N GLY A 44 -8.37 -31.56 1.23
CA GLY A 44 -8.60 -32.86 0.59
C GLY A 44 -7.60 -33.17 -0.53
N ILE A 45 -6.38 -32.63 -0.43
CA ILE A 45 -5.28 -32.90 -1.36
C ILE A 45 -4.54 -34.14 -0.91
N SER A 46 -4.20 -35.04 -1.84
CA SER A 46 -3.46 -36.28 -1.53
C SER A 46 -2.02 -35.98 -1.09
N GLN A 47 -1.44 -36.86 -0.26
CA GLN A 47 -0.05 -36.72 0.16
C GLN A 47 0.92 -36.72 -1.06
N GLU A 48 0.61 -37.49 -2.09
CA GLU A 48 1.35 -37.51 -3.34
C GLU A 48 1.43 -36.12 -3.98
N MET A 49 0.30 -35.38 -4.04
CA MET A 49 0.28 -34.00 -4.55
C MET A 49 1.01 -33.02 -3.65
N VAL A 50 0.94 -33.18 -2.31
CA VAL A 50 1.76 -32.40 -1.36
C VAL A 50 3.24 -32.61 -1.63
N ASP A 51 3.67 -33.84 -1.87
CA ASP A 51 5.07 -34.18 -2.15
C ASP A 51 5.56 -33.63 -3.50
N LEU A 52 4.67 -33.36 -4.46
CA LEU A 52 4.96 -32.78 -5.77
C LEU A 52 4.80 -31.25 -5.83
N THR A 53 4.41 -30.60 -4.73
CA THR A 53 4.17 -29.15 -4.69
C THR A 53 5.35 -28.33 -5.17
N GLY A 54 5.09 -27.36 -6.07
CA GLY A 54 6.12 -26.53 -6.72
C GLY A 54 6.51 -25.27 -5.95
N SER A 55 5.66 -24.81 -5.03
CA SER A 55 5.92 -23.60 -4.24
C SER A 55 5.28 -23.64 -2.85
N VAL A 56 5.86 -22.88 -1.91
CA VAL A 56 5.47 -22.86 -0.49
C VAL A 56 5.17 -21.43 -0.05
N LEU A 57 4.02 -21.23 0.57
CA LEU A 57 3.53 -19.93 1.04
C LEU A 57 4.01 -19.65 2.48
N ASN A 58 4.50 -18.42 2.71
CA ASN A 58 4.80 -17.81 4.01
C ASN A 58 5.75 -18.59 4.94
N VAL A 59 6.54 -19.51 4.40
CA VAL A 59 7.64 -20.16 5.13
C VAL A 59 8.92 -19.34 4.90
N ALA A 60 9.57 -18.95 5.99
CA ALA A 60 10.77 -18.13 5.97
C ALA A 60 11.75 -18.54 7.09
N GLY A 61 12.97 -18.01 7.01
CA GLY A 61 14.08 -18.35 7.90
C GLY A 61 15.01 -19.37 7.26
N ALA A 62 16.31 -19.04 7.21
CA ALA A 62 17.31 -19.82 6.47
C ALA A 62 17.36 -21.31 6.87
N GLU A 63 17.15 -21.62 8.14
CA GLU A 63 17.14 -23.00 8.63
C GLU A 63 15.87 -23.73 8.23
N THR A 64 14.71 -23.08 8.39
CA THR A 64 13.39 -23.67 8.10
C THR A 64 13.22 -23.92 6.60
N THR A 65 13.52 -22.92 5.77
CA THR A 65 13.40 -23.06 4.31
C THR A 65 14.33 -24.13 3.77
N ARG A 66 15.57 -24.23 4.30
CA ARG A 66 16.51 -25.29 3.91
C ARG A 66 15.96 -26.68 4.25
N LYS A 67 15.44 -26.86 5.46
CA LYS A 67 14.83 -28.14 5.88
C LYS A 67 13.65 -28.56 4.99
N VAL A 68 12.75 -27.62 4.66
CA VAL A 68 11.61 -27.89 3.77
C VAL A 68 12.11 -28.23 2.36
N GLN A 69 13.12 -27.49 1.86
CA GLN A 69 13.71 -27.75 0.55
C GLN A 69 14.29 -29.15 0.43
N ASP A 70 15.09 -29.58 1.44
CA ASP A 70 15.67 -30.94 1.50
C ASP A 70 14.60 -32.02 1.45
N GLN A 71 13.54 -31.84 2.23
CA GLN A 71 12.40 -32.79 2.29
C GLN A 71 11.66 -32.89 0.96
N GLN A 72 11.36 -31.75 0.32
CA GLN A 72 10.61 -31.72 -0.92
C GLN A 72 11.42 -32.27 -2.10
N MET A 73 12.69 -31.90 -2.20
CA MET A 73 13.57 -32.43 -3.25
C MET A 73 13.75 -33.96 -3.14
N ALA A 74 13.84 -34.50 -1.91
CA ALA A 74 13.97 -35.94 -1.69
C ALA A 74 12.71 -36.72 -2.11
N ARG A 75 11.53 -36.09 -2.13
CA ARG A 75 10.25 -36.70 -2.47
C ARG A 75 9.91 -36.63 -3.96
N GLN A 76 10.38 -35.57 -4.65
CA GLN A 76 10.09 -35.36 -6.06
C GLN A 76 10.99 -36.22 -6.97
N PRO A 77 10.43 -36.92 -7.97
CA PRO A 77 11.19 -37.80 -8.85
C PRO A 77 12.36 -37.10 -9.59
N HIS A 78 12.14 -35.84 -10.02
CA HIS A 78 13.16 -35.05 -10.71
C HIS A 78 13.92 -34.09 -9.78
N HIS A 79 13.73 -34.20 -8.45
CA HIS A 79 14.36 -33.35 -7.43
C HIS A 79 14.23 -31.84 -7.72
N ILE A 80 13.05 -31.43 -8.24
CA ILE A 80 12.79 -30.03 -8.58
C ILE A 80 12.69 -29.19 -7.31
N PRO A 81 13.49 -28.13 -7.12
CA PRO A 81 13.40 -27.28 -5.95
C PRO A 81 12.06 -26.56 -5.85
N VAL A 82 11.54 -26.39 -4.62
CA VAL A 82 10.38 -25.51 -4.39
C VAL A 82 10.78 -24.04 -4.36
N MET A 83 9.86 -23.14 -4.69
CA MET A 83 10.01 -21.70 -4.46
C MET A 83 9.31 -21.28 -3.18
N PHE A 84 9.99 -20.55 -2.32
CA PHE A 84 9.38 -19.93 -1.15
C PHE A 84 8.89 -18.52 -1.53
N MET A 85 7.62 -18.30 -1.30
CA MET A 85 6.93 -17.05 -1.65
C MET A 85 6.23 -16.51 -0.40
N SER A 86 6.32 -15.20 -0.17
CA SER A 86 5.77 -14.60 1.05
C SER A 86 5.34 -13.17 0.88
N ASP A 87 4.46 -12.72 1.78
CA ASP A 87 4.09 -11.33 1.90
C ASP A 87 5.25 -10.52 2.53
N VAL A 88 5.88 -9.66 1.70
CA VAL A 88 6.92 -8.71 2.09
C VAL A 88 6.47 -7.34 1.61
N ILE A 89 5.29 -6.88 2.08
CA ILE A 89 4.58 -5.75 1.49
C ILE A 89 5.29 -4.41 1.76
N TYR A 90 5.84 -4.23 2.96
CA TYR A 90 6.58 -3.02 3.35
C TYR A 90 7.77 -3.32 4.27
N GLY A 91 8.43 -4.45 4.04
CA GLY A 91 9.61 -4.91 4.76
C GLY A 91 9.53 -6.38 5.15
N TYR A 92 10.67 -6.97 5.53
CA TYR A 92 10.73 -8.35 6.02
C TYR A 92 10.80 -8.36 7.55
N LYS A 93 11.97 -8.14 8.16
CA LYS A 93 12.15 -7.94 9.61
C LYS A 93 12.29 -6.45 9.94
N THR A 94 13.04 -5.71 9.12
CA THR A 94 13.02 -4.26 9.15
C THR A 94 11.74 -3.79 8.45
N ILE A 95 10.76 -3.35 9.24
CA ILE A 95 9.47 -2.87 8.74
C ILE A 95 9.53 -1.36 8.55
N TYR A 96 9.22 -0.92 7.34
CA TYR A 96 9.04 0.48 6.96
C TYR A 96 7.63 0.96 7.31
N PRO A 97 7.32 2.26 7.18
CA PRO A 97 5.92 2.71 7.21
C PRO A 97 5.06 1.92 6.24
N ILE A 98 3.79 1.74 6.57
CA ILE A 98 2.81 1.12 5.66
C ILE A 98 2.83 1.81 4.28
N PRO A 99 2.43 1.15 3.18
CA PRO A 99 2.49 1.71 1.83
C PRO A 99 1.84 3.08 1.67
N LEU A 100 0.74 3.36 2.38
CA LEU A 100 0.15 4.70 2.41
C LEU A 100 1.09 5.75 3.00
N GLY A 101 1.84 5.41 4.07
CA GLY A 101 2.91 6.25 4.63
C GLY A 101 4.13 6.34 3.71
N LEU A 102 4.52 5.23 3.06
CA LEU A 102 5.56 5.25 2.03
C LEU A 102 5.17 6.20 0.90
N GLY A 103 3.91 6.17 0.46
CA GLY A 103 3.33 7.09 -0.49
C GLY A 103 3.53 8.55 -0.07
N ALA A 104 3.26 8.85 1.20
CA ALA A 104 3.37 10.21 1.74
C ALA A 104 4.79 10.81 1.71
N THR A 105 5.82 9.99 1.47
CA THR A 105 7.19 10.51 1.25
C THR A 105 7.37 11.25 -0.06
N TRP A 106 6.56 10.98 -1.09
CA TRP A 106 6.72 11.48 -2.47
C TRP A 106 8.15 11.30 -3.01
N ASN A 107 8.83 10.23 -2.60
CA ASN A 107 10.25 9.98 -2.88
C ASN A 107 10.49 8.55 -3.43
N PRO A 108 10.26 8.31 -4.73
CA PRO A 108 10.47 6.99 -5.33
C PRO A 108 11.88 6.42 -5.12
N GLU A 109 12.89 7.27 -5.07
CA GLU A 109 14.29 6.84 -4.87
C GLU A 109 14.53 6.21 -3.50
N ILE A 110 13.93 6.77 -2.43
CA ILE A 110 14.05 6.18 -1.10
C ILE A 110 13.24 4.89 -0.99
N ILE A 111 12.11 4.82 -1.71
CA ILE A 111 11.28 3.62 -1.80
C ILE A 111 12.03 2.48 -2.48
N LYS A 112 12.70 2.75 -3.61
CA LYS A 112 13.55 1.76 -4.26
C LYS A 112 14.60 1.19 -3.30
N LYS A 113 15.25 2.04 -2.50
CA LYS A 113 16.22 1.61 -1.47
C LYS A 113 15.58 0.76 -0.38
N ALA A 114 14.39 1.13 0.10
CA ALA A 114 13.64 0.36 1.10
C ALA A 114 13.38 -1.06 0.61
N PHE A 115 12.89 -1.20 -0.62
CA PHE A 115 12.55 -2.50 -1.19
C PHE A 115 13.80 -3.33 -1.57
N ALA A 116 14.91 -2.70 -1.95
CA ALA A 116 16.19 -3.39 -2.12
C ALA A 116 16.71 -3.98 -0.79
N THR A 117 16.55 -3.26 0.32
CA THR A 117 16.94 -3.78 1.65
C THR A 117 15.96 -4.83 2.18
N ALA A 118 14.67 -4.71 1.91
CA ALA A 118 13.68 -5.74 2.22
C ALA A 118 13.97 -7.05 1.45
N ALA A 119 14.32 -6.93 0.16
CA ALA A 119 14.74 -8.07 -0.67
C ALA A 119 16.02 -8.76 -0.15
N ASP A 120 17.00 -7.98 0.33
CA ASP A 120 18.23 -8.52 0.92
C ASP A 120 17.92 -9.34 2.18
N GLU A 121 17.05 -8.86 3.06
CA GLU A 121 16.63 -9.62 4.25
C GLU A 121 15.83 -10.88 3.87
N ALA A 122 14.82 -10.74 3.02
CA ALA A 122 13.93 -11.82 2.60
C ALA A 122 14.70 -12.95 1.88
N SER A 123 15.59 -12.60 0.95
CA SER A 123 16.42 -13.58 0.23
C SER A 123 17.41 -14.29 1.15
N ALA A 124 17.95 -13.61 2.18
CA ALA A 124 18.79 -14.25 3.18
C ALA A 124 18.03 -15.29 4.01
N ALA A 125 16.74 -15.07 4.23
CA ALA A 125 15.82 -15.98 4.91
C ALA A 125 15.22 -17.06 4.00
N GLY A 126 15.61 -17.12 2.72
CA GLY A 126 15.22 -18.17 1.77
C GLY A 126 13.96 -17.88 0.95
N ILE A 127 13.47 -16.65 0.94
CA ILE A 127 12.33 -16.22 0.10
C ILE A 127 12.84 -15.86 -1.29
N GLN A 128 12.17 -16.38 -2.34
CA GLN A 128 12.45 -16.03 -3.75
C GLN A 128 11.44 -15.03 -4.32
N VAL A 129 10.21 -15.01 -3.82
CA VAL A 129 9.14 -14.17 -4.35
C VAL A 129 8.48 -13.38 -3.22
N ALA A 130 8.37 -12.06 -3.38
CA ALA A 130 7.58 -11.18 -2.53
C ALA A 130 6.21 -10.93 -3.15
N TYR A 131 5.11 -11.12 -2.41
CA TYR A 131 3.76 -10.74 -2.82
C TYR A 131 3.54 -9.23 -2.64
N ALA A 132 4.35 -8.49 -3.35
CA ALA A 132 4.40 -7.03 -3.42
C ALA A 132 5.03 -6.58 -4.76
N PRO A 133 4.73 -5.35 -5.22
CA PRO A 133 3.91 -4.33 -4.58
C PRO A 133 2.41 -4.56 -4.69
N MET A 134 1.64 -4.10 -3.69
CA MET A 134 0.21 -3.90 -3.82
C MET A 134 -0.02 -2.57 -4.52
N LEU A 135 -0.78 -2.57 -5.62
CA LEU A 135 -0.89 -1.43 -6.54
C LEU A 135 -2.34 -0.98 -6.80
N ASP A 136 -3.27 -1.44 -5.98
CA ASP A 136 -4.65 -1.03 -6.07
C ASP A 136 -4.78 0.48 -5.78
N THR A 137 -5.25 1.24 -6.75
CA THR A 137 -5.63 2.64 -6.55
C THR A 137 -6.88 2.69 -5.69
N VAL A 138 -6.91 3.54 -4.66
CA VAL A 138 -7.98 3.55 -3.66
C VAL A 138 -8.68 4.89 -3.61
N HIS A 139 -10.01 4.88 -3.78
CA HIS A 139 -10.85 6.07 -3.71
C HIS A 139 -11.81 6.08 -2.51
N ASP A 140 -11.81 5.02 -1.69
CA ASP A 140 -12.73 4.87 -0.55
C ASP A 140 -11.96 4.42 0.69
N ALA A 141 -11.78 5.33 1.64
CA ALA A 141 -11.05 5.09 2.88
C ALA A 141 -11.74 4.07 3.82
N ARG A 142 -12.99 3.69 3.54
CA ARG A 142 -13.70 2.65 4.30
C ARG A 142 -13.15 1.26 4.03
N TRP A 143 -12.49 1.04 2.89
CA TRP A 143 -11.81 -0.22 2.59
C TRP A 143 -10.57 -0.40 3.47
N GLY A 144 -10.46 -1.56 4.15
CA GLY A 144 -9.37 -1.81 5.09
C GLY A 144 -7.99 -1.85 4.43
N ARG A 145 -7.90 -2.38 3.21
CA ARG A 145 -6.64 -2.52 2.45
C ARG A 145 -6.09 -1.21 1.85
N VAL A 146 -6.75 -0.09 2.11
CA VAL A 146 -6.15 1.26 1.89
C VAL A 146 -4.74 1.34 2.49
N LEU A 147 -4.52 0.73 3.64
CA LEU A 147 -3.23 0.61 4.31
C LEU A 147 -2.11 0.11 3.38
N GLU A 148 -2.41 -0.83 2.48
CA GLU A 148 -1.45 -1.47 1.60
C GLU A 148 -1.19 -0.69 0.30
N SER A 149 -2.02 0.31 -0.02
CA SER A 149 -1.94 1.11 -1.25
C SER A 149 -1.05 2.35 -1.06
N PRO A 150 -0.30 2.78 -2.10
CA PRO A 150 0.36 4.10 -2.07
C PRO A 150 -0.61 5.29 -2.09
N GLY A 151 -1.89 5.11 -2.45
CA GLY A 151 -2.91 6.15 -2.39
C GLY A 151 -3.91 6.20 -3.54
N GLU A 152 -4.51 7.38 -3.74
CA GLU A 152 -5.64 7.58 -4.68
C GLU A 152 -5.20 7.96 -6.11
N ASP A 153 -3.92 8.32 -6.32
CA ASP A 153 -3.46 8.85 -7.61
C ASP A 153 -2.77 7.81 -8.49
N PRO A 154 -3.24 7.57 -9.73
CA PRO A 154 -2.68 6.56 -10.63
C PRO A 154 -1.27 6.89 -11.15
N TYR A 155 -0.90 8.18 -11.29
CA TYR A 155 0.44 8.58 -11.74
C TYR A 155 1.47 8.34 -10.64
N LEU A 156 1.17 8.80 -9.41
CA LEU A 156 2.03 8.59 -8.25
C LEU A 156 2.20 7.09 -7.96
N ASN A 157 1.11 6.33 -7.97
CA ASN A 157 1.13 4.87 -7.78
C ASN A 157 1.99 4.18 -8.86
N SER A 158 1.98 4.68 -10.11
CA SER A 158 2.84 4.17 -11.18
C SER A 158 4.33 4.41 -10.88
N LYS A 159 4.69 5.56 -10.31
CA LYS A 159 6.08 5.84 -9.90
C LYS A 159 6.55 4.95 -8.76
N TYR A 160 5.66 4.65 -7.83
CA TYR A 160 5.94 3.70 -6.75
C TYR A 160 6.04 2.26 -7.26
N ALA A 161 5.17 1.86 -8.18
CA ALA A 161 5.24 0.55 -8.81
C ALA A 161 6.61 0.30 -9.48
N GLU A 162 7.10 1.28 -10.27
CA GLU A 162 8.43 1.25 -10.88
C GLU A 162 9.51 1.09 -9.81
N ALA A 163 9.53 1.96 -8.80
CA ALA A 163 10.54 1.97 -7.74
C ALA A 163 10.56 0.68 -6.90
N MET A 164 9.38 0.17 -6.53
CA MET A 164 9.25 -1.06 -5.72
C MET A 164 9.72 -2.29 -6.48
N VAL A 165 9.29 -2.47 -7.75
CA VAL A 165 9.70 -3.59 -8.58
C VAL A 165 11.20 -3.57 -8.82
N GLU A 166 11.75 -2.41 -9.19
CA GLU A 166 13.18 -2.25 -9.36
C GLU A 166 13.95 -2.56 -8.06
N GLY A 167 13.48 -2.04 -6.91
CA GLY A 167 14.10 -2.29 -5.62
C GLY A 167 14.18 -3.77 -5.28
N PHE A 168 13.07 -4.50 -5.39
CA PHE A 168 13.04 -5.94 -5.12
C PHE A 168 13.97 -6.74 -6.03
N GLN A 169 14.09 -6.36 -7.30
CA GLN A 169 14.69 -7.19 -8.34
C GLN A 169 16.12 -6.78 -8.72
N GLU A 170 16.60 -5.59 -8.34
CA GLU A 170 17.89 -5.07 -8.80
C GLU A 170 19.10 -5.98 -8.49
N LYS A 171 19.01 -6.83 -7.46
CA LYS A 171 20.11 -7.71 -7.00
C LYS A 171 19.77 -9.20 -7.06
N ILE A 172 18.87 -9.61 -7.94
CA ILE A 172 18.53 -11.04 -8.11
C ILE A 172 19.80 -11.83 -8.52
N ASP A 173 20.59 -11.32 -9.46
CA ASP A 173 21.80 -11.99 -9.93
C ASP A 173 22.89 -12.13 -8.84
N ASP A 174 22.91 -11.23 -7.87
CA ASP A 174 23.79 -11.24 -6.71
C ASP A 174 23.26 -12.10 -5.54
N ASN A 175 22.14 -12.80 -5.69
CA ASN A 175 21.41 -13.56 -4.66
C ASN A 175 20.92 -12.71 -3.47
N LYS A 176 20.67 -11.43 -3.69
CA LYS A 176 20.18 -10.46 -2.71
C LYS A 176 18.85 -9.81 -3.09
N GLY A 177 18.28 -10.21 -4.23
CA GLY A 177 17.00 -9.78 -4.72
C GLY A 177 15.94 -10.87 -4.62
N VAL A 178 14.69 -10.48 -4.73
CA VAL A 178 13.52 -11.36 -4.84
C VAL A 178 12.65 -10.94 -6.03
N ALA A 179 11.87 -11.86 -6.60
CA ALA A 179 10.92 -11.51 -7.64
C ALA A 179 9.74 -10.73 -7.05
N ALA A 180 9.35 -9.65 -7.69
CA ALA A 180 8.16 -8.90 -7.38
C ALA A 180 6.92 -9.56 -7.97
N CYS A 181 5.87 -9.70 -7.14
CA CYS A 181 4.54 -10.12 -7.54
C CYS A 181 3.56 -8.99 -7.27
N PHE A 182 3.25 -8.21 -8.30
CA PHE A 182 2.28 -7.13 -8.13
C PHE A 182 0.87 -7.67 -7.93
N LYS A 183 0.08 -6.97 -7.12
CA LYS A 183 -1.27 -7.37 -6.72
C LYS A 183 -2.19 -6.16 -6.52
N HIS A 184 -3.51 -6.30 -6.57
CA HIS A 184 -4.28 -7.47 -7.01
C HIS A 184 -4.90 -7.18 -8.38
N PHE A 185 -4.52 -7.88 -9.39
CA PHE A 185 -4.90 -7.56 -10.78
C PHE A 185 -6.31 -8.08 -11.13
N ALA A 186 -7.31 -7.17 -11.33
CA ALA A 186 -7.21 -5.73 -11.24
C ALA A 186 -8.50 -5.10 -10.72
N GLY A 187 -8.35 -3.83 -10.27
CA GLY A 187 -9.49 -2.99 -9.92
C GLY A 187 -10.00 -3.15 -8.50
N TYR A 188 -9.34 -3.91 -7.64
CA TYR A 188 -9.79 -4.25 -6.29
C TYR A 188 -10.05 -3.03 -5.40
N GLY A 189 -9.27 -1.96 -5.54
CA GLY A 189 -9.48 -0.72 -4.79
C GLY A 189 -10.80 0.02 -5.11
N GLY A 190 -11.55 -0.44 -6.13
CA GLY A 190 -12.87 0.07 -6.52
C GLY A 190 -14.06 -0.70 -5.96
N VAL A 191 -13.87 -1.56 -4.93
CA VAL A 191 -14.95 -2.35 -4.32
C VAL A 191 -16.10 -1.48 -3.82
N GLU A 192 -17.33 -1.93 -4.06
CA GLU A 192 -18.53 -1.20 -3.66
C GLU A 192 -18.56 -0.89 -2.17
N SER A 193 -18.68 0.40 -1.85
CA SER A 193 -18.80 0.92 -0.47
C SER A 193 -17.60 0.57 0.42
N GLY A 194 -16.42 0.35 -0.15
CA GLY A 194 -15.23 -0.04 0.59
C GLY A 194 -15.34 -1.39 1.31
N ARG A 195 -16.28 -2.26 0.91
CA ARG A 195 -16.47 -3.57 1.53
C ARG A 195 -15.50 -4.60 0.96
N GLU A 196 -14.76 -5.23 1.84
CA GLU A 196 -13.81 -6.28 1.46
C GLU A 196 -14.48 -7.42 0.68
N TYR A 197 -13.79 -8.00 -0.30
CA TYR A 197 -14.25 -9.12 -1.16
C TYR A 197 -15.50 -8.83 -2.01
N ASN A 198 -15.95 -7.58 -2.07
CA ASN A 198 -17.17 -7.22 -2.80
C ASN A 198 -16.89 -7.03 -4.30
N THR A 199 -17.95 -6.84 -5.06
CA THR A 199 -17.88 -6.60 -6.50
C THR A 199 -17.30 -5.22 -6.83
N VAL A 200 -16.77 -5.12 -8.06
CA VAL A 200 -16.33 -3.89 -8.68
C VAL A 200 -17.10 -3.69 -9.97
N ASP A 201 -17.81 -2.56 -10.06
CA ASP A 201 -18.51 -2.17 -11.29
C ASP A 201 -18.06 -0.75 -11.69
N MET A 202 -17.40 -0.64 -12.85
CA MET A 202 -16.89 0.63 -13.34
C MET A 202 -16.81 0.68 -14.87
N SER A 203 -16.84 1.90 -15.41
CA SER A 203 -16.64 2.11 -16.84
C SER A 203 -15.24 1.68 -17.29
N ILE A 204 -15.12 1.34 -18.56
CA ILE A 204 -13.83 0.98 -19.18
C ILE A 204 -12.85 2.16 -19.10
N SER A 205 -13.30 3.38 -19.39
CA SER A 205 -12.46 4.58 -19.27
C SER A 205 -11.93 4.77 -17.85
N ASN A 206 -12.76 4.59 -16.81
CA ASN A 206 -12.33 4.67 -15.42
C ASN A 206 -11.31 3.59 -15.06
N LEU A 207 -11.54 2.35 -15.45
CA LEU A 207 -10.61 1.25 -15.25
C LEU A 207 -9.22 1.56 -15.85
N TYR A 208 -9.19 1.97 -17.11
CA TYR A 208 -7.95 2.26 -17.83
C TYR A 208 -7.25 3.53 -17.36
N GLN A 209 -8.01 4.56 -16.93
CA GLN A 209 -7.46 5.83 -16.50
C GLN A 209 -6.94 5.78 -15.06
N ASN A 210 -7.63 5.11 -14.14
CA ASN A 210 -7.37 5.20 -12.72
C ASN A 210 -6.82 3.92 -12.07
N TYR A 211 -7.23 2.73 -12.53
CA TYR A 211 -6.88 1.47 -11.84
C TYR A 211 -5.78 0.66 -12.53
N LEU A 212 -5.64 0.72 -13.84
CA LEU A 212 -4.65 -0.07 -14.58
C LEU A 212 -3.25 0.55 -14.68
N PRO A 213 -3.03 1.88 -14.57
CA PRO A 213 -1.71 2.48 -14.83
C PRO A 213 -0.57 1.95 -13.98
N ALA A 214 -0.78 1.77 -12.67
CA ALA A 214 0.25 1.28 -11.76
C ALA A 214 0.67 -0.16 -12.07
N TYR A 215 -0.27 -1.05 -12.41
CA TYR A 215 0.05 -2.41 -12.84
C TYR A 215 0.82 -2.43 -14.17
N LYS A 216 0.45 -1.55 -15.10
CA LYS A 216 1.19 -1.42 -16.38
C LYS A 216 2.62 -0.92 -16.15
N ALA A 217 2.82 -0.04 -15.18
CA ALA A 217 4.13 0.42 -14.76
C ALA A 217 4.97 -0.73 -14.17
N ALA A 218 4.38 -1.57 -13.30
CA ALA A 218 5.05 -2.76 -12.76
C ALA A 218 5.46 -3.75 -13.85
N VAL A 219 4.59 -4.00 -14.83
CA VAL A 219 4.93 -4.85 -16.00
C VAL A 219 6.12 -4.28 -16.77
N LYS A 220 6.13 -2.96 -17.02
CA LYS A 220 7.25 -2.27 -17.71
C LYS A 220 8.55 -2.31 -16.92
N ALA A 221 8.46 -2.22 -15.60
CA ALA A 221 9.61 -2.35 -14.69
C ALA A 221 10.13 -3.79 -14.59
N GLY A 222 9.46 -4.75 -15.25
CA GLY A 222 9.94 -6.14 -15.35
C GLY A 222 9.50 -7.06 -14.21
N ALA A 223 8.39 -6.76 -13.53
CA ALA A 223 7.82 -7.63 -12.50
C ALA A 223 7.69 -9.07 -13.01
N LYS A 224 8.07 -10.04 -12.19
CA LYS A 224 8.12 -11.46 -12.56
C LYS A 224 6.81 -12.19 -12.34
N LEU A 225 5.97 -11.73 -11.42
CA LEU A 225 4.67 -12.33 -11.13
C LEU A 225 3.56 -11.26 -11.06
N ALA A 226 2.34 -11.73 -11.29
CA ALA A 226 1.09 -11.00 -11.07
C ALA A 226 0.13 -11.87 -10.26
N MET A 227 -0.51 -11.31 -9.23
CA MET A 227 -1.56 -11.99 -8.47
C MET A 227 -2.93 -11.46 -8.89
N THR A 228 -3.89 -12.38 -9.11
CA THR A 228 -5.27 -11.99 -9.46
C THR A 228 -6.01 -11.41 -8.27
N SER A 229 -7.04 -10.60 -8.54
CA SER A 229 -7.92 -10.07 -7.50
C SER A 229 -8.95 -11.11 -7.05
N LEU A 230 -9.40 -11.00 -5.79
CA LEU A 230 -10.49 -11.80 -5.20
C LEU A 230 -11.89 -11.39 -5.69
N THR A 231 -11.99 -10.27 -6.43
CA THR A 231 -13.29 -9.66 -6.79
C THR A 231 -13.77 -10.04 -8.19
N ALA A 232 -15.07 -9.89 -8.42
CA ALA A 232 -15.63 -9.83 -9.75
C ALA A 232 -15.57 -8.38 -10.27
N LEU A 233 -14.90 -8.18 -11.41
CA LEU A 233 -14.83 -6.92 -12.13
C LEU A 233 -15.87 -6.93 -13.26
N ASN A 234 -16.83 -6.00 -13.20
CA ASN A 234 -17.91 -5.90 -14.20
C ASN A 234 -18.62 -7.26 -14.44
N GLY A 235 -18.87 -8.00 -13.37
CA GLY A 235 -19.57 -9.27 -13.36
C GLY A 235 -18.72 -10.52 -13.66
N VAL A 236 -17.40 -10.38 -13.89
CA VAL A 236 -16.50 -11.53 -14.15
C VAL A 236 -15.45 -11.61 -13.06
N PRO A 237 -15.32 -12.74 -12.32
CA PRO A 237 -14.25 -12.92 -11.36
C PRO A 237 -12.88 -12.77 -12.02
N SER A 238 -12.03 -11.90 -11.48
CA SER A 238 -10.72 -11.56 -12.07
C SER A 238 -9.85 -12.79 -12.30
N THR A 239 -9.90 -13.78 -11.40
CA THR A 239 -9.16 -15.06 -11.50
C THR A 239 -9.56 -15.90 -12.74
N ALA A 240 -10.73 -15.66 -13.33
CA ALA A 240 -11.20 -16.38 -14.53
C ALA A 240 -11.47 -15.45 -15.71
N ASP A 241 -11.11 -14.16 -15.61
CA ASP A 241 -11.32 -13.20 -16.71
C ASP A 241 -10.22 -13.31 -17.77
N LYS A 242 -10.54 -14.05 -18.83
CA LYS A 242 -9.65 -14.19 -19.98
C LYS A 242 -9.37 -12.87 -20.71
N LYS A 243 -10.32 -11.91 -20.70
CA LYS A 243 -10.09 -10.60 -21.35
C LYS A 243 -9.03 -9.83 -20.57
N LEU A 244 -9.11 -9.88 -19.25
CA LEU A 244 -8.18 -9.22 -18.35
C LEU A 244 -6.79 -9.89 -18.37
N LEU A 245 -6.72 -11.20 -18.13
CA LEU A 245 -5.46 -11.91 -17.91
C LEU A 245 -4.74 -12.29 -19.20
N ASP A 246 -5.45 -12.87 -20.20
CA ASP A 246 -4.84 -13.30 -21.46
C ASP A 246 -4.75 -12.14 -22.46
N ASN A 247 -5.88 -11.45 -22.75
CA ASN A 247 -5.88 -10.47 -23.82
C ASN A 247 -5.16 -9.18 -23.42
N LEU A 248 -5.45 -8.62 -22.22
CA LEU A 248 -4.81 -7.38 -21.78
C LEU A 248 -3.41 -7.62 -21.22
N LEU A 249 -3.30 -8.39 -20.11
CA LEU A 249 -2.03 -8.54 -19.40
C LEU A 249 -0.98 -9.26 -20.25
N ARG A 250 -1.28 -10.48 -20.77
CA ARG A 250 -0.30 -11.25 -21.55
C ARG A 250 -0.08 -10.71 -22.96
N LYS A 251 -1.16 -10.50 -23.75
CA LYS A 251 -1.00 -10.16 -25.16
C LYS A 251 -0.75 -8.67 -25.38
N ALA A 252 -1.62 -7.80 -24.87
CA ALA A 252 -1.50 -6.37 -25.13
C ALA A 252 -0.32 -5.71 -24.38
N TRP A 253 -0.05 -6.13 -23.12
CA TRP A 253 1.08 -5.61 -22.36
C TRP A 253 2.35 -6.44 -22.46
N GLY A 254 2.28 -7.64 -23.05
CA GLY A 254 3.43 -8.51 -23.27
C GLY A 254 3.97 -9.19 -22.02
N PHE A 255 3.17 -9.34 -20.96
CA PHE A 255 3.60 -9.96 -19.71
C PHE A 255 3.96 -11.44 -19.89
N LYS A 256 5.20 -11.81 -19.57
CA LYS A 256 5.75 -13.15 -19.73
C LYS A 256 5.84 -13.93 -18.41
N GLY A 257 5.64 -13.25 -17.28
CA GLY A 257 5.80 -13.83 -15.97
C GLY A 257 4.68 -14.79 -15.56
N ILE A 258 4.74 -15.24 -14.32
CA ILE A 258 3.74 -16.14 -13.73
C ILE A 258 2.51 -15.33 -13.31
N ILE A 259 1.32 -15.86 -13.57
CA ILE A 259 0.07 -15.39 -12.96
C ILE A 259 -0.30 -16.39 -11.86
N ILE A 260 -0.37 -15.92 -10.63
CA ILE A 260 -0.79 -16.71 -9.47
C ILE A 260 -2.18 -16.24 -9.02
N SER A 261 -3.02 -17.16 -8.58
CA SER A 261 -4.29 -16.80 -7.93
C SER A 261 -4.05 -16.11 -6.59
N ASP A 262 -4.98 -15.29 -6.15
CA ASP A 262 -5.03 -14.93 -4.72
C ASP A 262 -5.47 -16.14 -3.89
N TYR A 263 -5.37 -16.03 -2.55
CA TYR A 263 -5.64 -17.08 -1.60
C TYR A 263 -7.03 -17.72 -1.82
N ALA A 264 -7.05 -18.98 -2.22
CA ALA A 264 -8.24 -19.77 -2.55
C ALA A 264 -9.14 -19.19 -3.67
N SER A 265 -8.73 -18.15 -4.42
CA SER A 265 -9.62 -17.45 -5.35
C SER A 265 -10.08 -18.30 -6.53
N ILE A 266 -9.38 -19.40 -6.90
CA ILE A 266 -9.89 -20.37 -7.87
C ILE A 266 -11.09 -21.14 -7.29
N TYR A 267 -11.02 -21.56 -6.00
CA TYR A 267 -12.15 -22.20 -5.34
C TYR A 267 -13.36 -21.27 -5.20
N GLU A 268 -13.11 -19.99 -4.98
CA GLU A 268 -14.16 -18.97 -4.84
C GLU A 268 -14.97 -18.74 -6.12
N LEU A 269 -14.48 -19.15 -7.30
CA LEU A 269 -15.28 -19.14 -8.53
C LEU A 269 -16.58 -19.93 -8.39
N VAL A 270 -16.59 -20.98 -7.56
CA VAL A 270 -17.79 -21.76 -7.24
C VAL A 270 -18.74 -20.94 -6.36
N LYS A 271 -18.20 -20.19 -5.40
CA LYS A 271 -19.00 -19.31 -4.52
C LYS A 271 -19.60 -18.12 -5.27
N HIS A 272 -18.86 -17.57 -6.23
CA HIS A 272 -19.37 -16.54 -7.15
C HIS A 272 -20.51 -17.06 -8.06
N GLY A 273 -20.77 -18.37 -8.09
CA GLY A 273 -21.71 -18.96 -9.07
C GLY A 273 -21.19 -18.90 -10.50
N PHE A 274 -19.90 -18.63 -10.67
CA PHE A 274 -19.24 -18.55 -11.99
C PHE A 274 -18.77 -19.92 -12.46
N ALA A 275 -18.38 -20.82 -11.54
CA ALA A 275 -18.03 -22.21 -11.84
C ALA A 275 -19.02 -23.18 -11.16
N ALA A 276 -19.35 -24.27 -11.88
CA ALA A 276 -20.30 -25.28 -11.39
C ALA A 276 -19.73 -26.13 -10.23
N ASN A 277 -18.42 -26.34 -10.23
CA ASN A 277 -17.68 -27.10 -9.22
C ASN A 277 -16.18 -26.81 -9.34
N THR A 278 -15.35 -27.44 -8.51
CA THR A 278 -13.89 -27.22 -8.46
C THR A 278 -13.17 -27.63 -9.76
N VAL A 279 -13.67 -28.64 -10.47
CA VAL A 279 -13.10 -29.06 -11.76
C VAL A 279 -13.36 -28.00 -12.83
N ASP A 280 -14.59 -27.46 -12.90
CA ASP A 280 -14.94 -26.35 -13.79
C ASP A 280 -14.18 -25.07 -13.43
N ALA A 281 -13.97 -24.80 -12.15
CA ALA A 281 -13.16 -23.70 -11.68
C ALA A 281 -11.71 -23.81 -12.18
N SER A 282 -11.10 -25.00 -12.07
CA SER A 282 -9.75 -25.30 -12.59
C SER A 282 -9.66 -25.06 -14.09
N TYR A 283 -10.65 -25.51 -14.84
CA TYR A 283 -10.72 -25.31 -16.30
C TYR A 283 -10.76 -23.82 -16.64
N LYS A 284 -11.63 -23.05 -15.99
CA LYS A 284 -11.81 -21.61 -16.25
C LYS A 284 -10.58 -20.79 -15.90
N ALA A 285 -9.97 -21.03 -14.74
CA ALA A 285 -8.78 -20.33 -14.29
C ALA A 285 -7.57 -20.61 -15.22
N LEU A 286 -7.30 -21.88 -15.55
CA LEU A 286 -6.19 -22.22 -16.45
C LEU A 286 -6.43 -21.70 -17.87
N ASN A 287 -7.67 -21.69 -18.38
CA ASN A 287 -8.01 -21.08 -19.65
C ASN A 287 -7.90 -19.54 -19.66
N ALA A 288 -8.02 -18.92 -18.50
CA ALA A 288 -7.71 -17.50 -18.30
C ALA A 288 -6.21 -17.24 -18.09
N THR A 289 -5.37 -18.30 -18.13
CA THR A 289 -3.90 -18.26 -17.99
C THR A 289 -3.37 -18.04 -16.58
N VAL A 290 -4.13 -18.40 -15.54
CA VAL A 290 -3.62 -18.51 -14.17
C VAL A 290 -2.72 -19.74 -14.11
N ASP A 291 -1.46 -19.56 -13.68
CA ASP A 291 -0.44 -20.59 -13.67
C ASP A 291 -0.39 -21.36 -12.35
N ILE A 292 -0.51 -20.65 -11.23
CA ILE A 292 -0.39 -21.24 -9.88
C ILE A 292 -1.70 -21.06 -9.11
N ASP A 293 -2.17 -22.17 -8.53
CA ASP A 293 -3.30 -22.23 -7.60
C ASP A 293 -2.80 -22.07 -6.16
N MET A 294 -3.05 -20.88 -5.58
CA MET A 294 -2.66 -20.60 -4.21
C MET A 294 -3.70 -21.15 -3.23
N LYS A 295 -3.29 -22.15 -2.44
CA LYS A 295 -4.01 -22.65 -1.28
C LYS A 295 -5.46 -23.10 -1.59
N SER A 296 -5.71 -23.71 -2.75
CA SER A 296 -6.98 -24.34 -3.06
C SER A 296 -6.79 -25.79 -3.59
N PRO A 297 -7.83 -26.64 -3.54
CA PRO A 297 -7.73 -28.02 -4.04
C PRO A 297 -7.97 -28.13 -5.55
N CYS A 298 -8.22 -27.01 -6.24
CA CYS A 298 -8.78 -27.04 -7.58
C CYS A 298 -7.84 -27.67 -8.60
N TYR A 299 -6.61 -27.16 -8.73
CA TYR A 299 -5.65 -27.71 -9.69
C TYR A 299 -5.22 -29.14 -9.30
N ALA A 300 -4.96 -29.37 -8.02
CA ALA A 300 -4.54 -30.67 -7.49
C ALA A 300 -5.53 -31.79 -7.85
N ASN A 301 -6.83 -31.52 -7.73
CA ASN A 301 -7.88 -32.53 -7.87
C ASN A 301 -8.60 -32.47 -9.22
N GLY A 302 -8.50 -31.33 -9.97
CA GLY A 302 -9.29 -31.11 -11.19
C GLY A 302 -8.54 -31.28 -12.50
N LEU A 303 -7.27 -30.84 -12.59
CA LEU A 303 -6.57 -30.77 -13.88
C LEU A 303 -6.34 -32.13 -14.52
N LYS A 304 -5.96 -33.16 -13.73
CA LYS A 304 -5.76 -34.53 -14.24
C LYS A 304 -7.03 -35.10 -14.86
N GLN A 305 -8.18 -34.91 -14.21
CA GLN A 305 -9.47 -35.34 -14.73
C GLN A 305 -9.81 -34.66 -16.05
N LEU A 306 -9.57 -33.34 -16.18
CA LEU A 306 -9.85 -32.59 -17.38
C LEU A 306 -9.01 -33.04 -18.60
N VAL A 307 -7.73 -33.35 -18.37
CA VAL A 307 -6.84 -33.88 -19.43
C VAL A 307 -7.26 -35.30 -19.83
N THR A 308 -7.49 -36.18 -18.85
CA THR A 308 -7.87 -37.57 -19.10
C THR A 308 -9.19 -37.69 -19.89
N ASN A 309 -10.13 -36.77 -19.60
CA ASN A 309 -11.43 -36.73 -20.30
C ASN A 309 -11.38 -35.97 -21.64
N GLY A 310 -10.21 -35.48 -22.09
CA GLY A 310 -10.04 -34.73 -23.32
C GLY A 310 -10.68 -33.32 -23.30
N GLN A 311 -11.04 -32.79 -22.12
CA GLN A 311 -11.63 -31.47 -21.98
C GLN A 311 -10.58 -30.36 -21.93
N LEU A 312 -9.33 -30.70 -21.60
CA LEU A 312 -8.20 -29.77 -21.51
C LEU A 312 -6.99 -30.32 -22.29
N ASP A 313 -6.42 -29.51 -23.18
CA ASP A 313 -5.15 -29.84 -23.85
C ASP A 313 -3.99 -29.69 -22.84
N GLU A 314 -3.22 -30.77 -22.64
CA GLU A 314 -2.04 -30.80 -21.74
C GLU A 314 -1.03 -29.69 -22.06
N LYS A 315 -0.95 -29.23 -23.31
CA LYS A 315 -0.08 -28.11 -23.73
C LYS A 315 -0.34 -26.83 -22.93
N LYS A 316 -1.55 -26.63 -22.39
CA LYS A 316 -1.84 -25.48 -21.51
C LYS A 316 -1.17 -25.63 -20.16
N ILE A 317 -1.15 -26.86 -19.63
CA ILE A 317 -0.40 -27.19 -18.41
C ILE A 317 1.10 -27.01 -18.69
N ASP A 318 1.62 -27.56 -19.80
CA ASP A 318 3.02 -27.40 -20.21
C ASP A 318 3.44 -25.92 -20.28
N ALA A 319 2.58 -25.07 -20.82
CA ALA A 319 2.86 -23.62 -20.92
C ALA A 319 2.90 -22.94 -19.56
N ALA A 320 2.07 -23.34 -18.59
CA ALA A 320 2.09 -22.82 -17.23
C ALA A 320 3.34 -23.33 -16.47
N VAL A 321 3.61 -24.64 -16.54
CA VAL A 321 4.80 -25.26 -15.93
C VAL A 321 6.08 -24.66 -16.49
N TRP A 322 6.14 -24.39 -17.79
CA TRP A 322 7.29 -23.74 -18.43
C TRP A 322 7.62 -22.40 -17.75
N ARG A 323 6.62 -21.56 -17.45
CA ARG A 323 6.83 -20.28 -16.78
C ARG A 323 7.37 -20.48 -15.36
N VAL A 324 6.84 -21.47 -14.63
CA VAL A 324 7.31 -21.80 -13.26
C VAL A 324 8.74 -22.31 -13.28
N LEU A 325 9.07 -23.26 -14.15
CA LEU A 325 10.42 -23.81 -14.28
C LEU A 325 11.42 -22.74 -14.76
N SER A 326 10.99 -21.86 -15.69
CA SER A 326 11.83 -20.75 -16.15
C SER A 326 12.20 -19.79 -15.02
N LEU A 327 11.25 -19.43 -14.15
CA LEU A 327 11.53 -18.57 -13.00
C LEU A 327 12.47 -19.25 -12.00
N LYS A 328 12.28 -20.56 -11.72
CA LYS A 328 13.20 -21.34 -10.89
C LYS A 328 14.63 -21.35 -11.48
N ASN A 329 14.71 -21.44 -12.81
CA ASN A 329 15.99 -21.39 -13.53
C ASN A 329 16.63 -19.99 -13.48
N ASP A 330 15.84 -18.93 -13.64
CA ASP A 330 16.31 -17.54 -13.51
C ASP A 330 16.93 -17.28 -12.11
N PHE A 331 16.36 -17.90 -11.06
CA PHE A 331 16.94 -17.89 -9.73
C PHE A 331 18.15 -18.81 -9.55
N GLY A 332 18.50 -19.66 -10.54
CA GLY A 332 19.58 -20.64 -10.43
C GLY A 332 19.32 -21.76 -9.42
N LEU A 333 18.05 -22.05 -9.10
CA LEU A 333 17.70 -23.08 -8.10
C LEU A 333 18.05 -24.49 -8.54
N PHE A 334 18.18 -24.74 -9.84
CA PHE A 334 18.60 -26.05 -10.36
C PHE A 334 20.11 -26.30 -10.16
N GLU A 335 20.93 -25.25 -10.07
CA GLU A 335 22.36 -25.31 -9.77
C GLU A 335 22.63 -25.33 -8.27
N ASP A 336 21.88 -24.51 -7.53
CA ASP A 336 21.95 -24.40 -6.07
C ASP A 336 20.54 -24.12 -5.51
N PRO A 337 19.83 -25.13 -5.01
CA PRO A 337 18.48 -25.00 -4.46
C PRO A 337 18.40 -24.11 -3.20
N TYR A 338 19.54 -23.76 -2.62
CA TYR A 338 19.65 -22.90 -1.43
C TYR A 338 20.21 -21.53 -1.76
N ARG A 339 20.33 -21.20 -3.04
CA ARG A 339 20.94 -19.95 -3.50
C ARG A 339 20.41 -18.74 -2.73
N GLY A 340 21.35 -17.97 -2.17
CA GLY A 340 21.04 -16.79 -1.35
C GLY A 340 20.71 -17.08 0.11
N THR A 341 20.27 -18.28 0.45
CA THR A 341 19.83 -18.66 1.81
C THR A 341 21.04 -19.01 2.69
N SER A 342 21.25 -18.25 3.77
CA SER A 342 22.33 -18.52 4.71
C SER A 342 22.01 -17.96 6.09
N LEU A 343 22.09 -18.80 7.13
CA LEU A 343 21.89 -18.38 8.52
C LEU A 343 22.87 -17.27 8.94
N ALA A 344 24.12 -17.33 8.47
CA ALA A 344 25.12 -16.30 8.75
C ALA A 344 24.72 -14.95 8.08
N ARG A 345 24.27 -15.01 6.82
CA ARG A 345 23.81 -13.82 6.10
C ARG A 345 22.51 -13.27 6.70
N GLU A 346 21.55 -14.13 7.05
CA GLU A 346 20.30 -13.72 7.70
C GLU A 346 20.59 -12.97 8.99
N LYS A 347 21.42 -13.51 9.88
CA LYS A 347 21.84 -12.85 11.12
C LYS A 347 22.57 -11.52 10.92
N ALA A 348 23.35 -11.39 9.85
CA ALA A 348 24.07 -10.16 9.55
C ALA A 348 23.21 -9.10 8.86
N SER A 349 22.20 -9.52 8.08
CA SER A 349 21.37 -8.65 7.27
C SER A 349 20.18 -8.08 8.04
N VAL A 350 19.50 -8.93 8.83
CA VAL A 350 18.25 -8.60 9.50
C VAL A 350 18.45 -7.50 10.56
N LEU A 351 17.63 -6.43 10.49
CA LEU A 351 17.61 -5.32 11.45
C LEU A 351 19.00 -4.67 11.65
N SER A 352 19.88 -4.70 10.63
CA SER A 352 21.18 -4.06 10.71
C SER A 352 21.03 -2.54 10.95
N GLU A 353 22.07 -1.92 11.54
CA GLU A 353 22.04 -0.49 11.87
C GLU A 353 21.72 0.39 10.66
N ASP A 354 22.31 0.11 9.51
CA ASP A 354 22.06 0.86 8.27
C ASP A 354 20.59 0.76 7.83
N LYS A 355 19.97 -0.42 7.96
CA LYS A 355 18.56 -0.64 7.61
C LYS A 355 17.63 0.07 8.60
N ARG A 356 17.94 0.02 9.92
CA ARG A 356 17.21 0.78 10.93
C ARG A 356 17.32 2.29 10.71
N ASN A 357 18.51 2.79 10.36
CA ASN A 357 18.71 4.20 10.01
C ASN A 357 17.90 4.60 8.76
N LEU A 358 17.84 3.73 7.74
CA LEU A 358 16.99 3.96 6.57
C LEU A 358 15.51 3.96 6.96
N ALA A 359 15.06 3.01 7.78
CA ALA A 359 13.68 2.97 8.28
C ALA A 359 13.29 4.24 9.05
N ARG A 360 14.18 4.74 9.92
CA ARG A 360 13.98 6.00 10.63
C ARG A 360 13.87 7.19 9.68
N LYS A 361 14.74 7.28 8.68
CA LYS A 361 14.68 8.33 7.66
C LYS A 361 13.36 8.28 6.91
N ILE A 362 12.95 7.10 6.42
CA ILE A 362 11.68 6.95 5.69
C ILE A 362 10.49 7.28 6.57
N ALA A 363 10.47 6.81 7.82
CA ALA A 363 9.40 7.14 8.77
C ALA A 363 9.32 8.65 9.03
N THR A 364 10.46 9.35 9.08
CA THR A 364 10.52 10.81 9.21
C THR A 364 9.92 11.51 7.98
N GLU A 365 10.25 11.05 6.77
CA GLU A 365 9.70 11.62 5.52
C GLU A 365 8.21 11.27 5.32
N ALA A 366 7.71 10.19 5.95
CA ALA A 366 6.33 9.72 5.83
C ALA A 366 5.32 10.46 6.71
N VAL A 367 5.77 10.99 7.87
CA VAL A 367 4.88 11.73 8.78
C VAL A 367 4.39 13.01 8.14
N VAL A 368 3.08 13.24 8.17
CA VAL A 368 2.44 14.44 7.62
C VAL A 368 1.99 15.37 8.72
N LEU A 369 2.50 16.59 8.74
CA LEU A 369 2.02 17.65 9.63
C LEU A 369 0.74 18.23 9.05
N LEU A 370 -0.42 17.90 9.65
CA LEU A 370 -1.74 18.35 9.19
C LEU A 370 -2.14 19.72 9.78
N GLN A 371 -1.67 20.03 10.96
CA GLN A 371 -1.99 21.28 11.66
C GLN A 371 -0.87 21.67 12.62
N ASN A 372 -0.56 22.98 12.70
CA ASN A 372 0.40 23.56 13.65
C ASN A 372 -0.01 24.97 14.04
N LYS A 373 -1.07 25.12 14.85
CA LYS A 373 -1.54 26.42 15.34
C LYS A 373 -0.48 27.08 16.24
N ASN A 374 -0.32 28.38 16.09
CA ASN A 374 0.59 29.20 16.91
C ASN A 374 2.05 28.69 16.91
N ASN A 375 2.45 27.91 15.92
CA ASN A 375 3.79 27.31 15.83
C ASN A 375 4.18 26.57 17.11
N VAL A 376 3.27 25.76 17.65
CA VAL A 376 3.55 24.94 18.85
C VAL A 376 4.68 23.93 18.58
N LEU A 377 4.77 23.43 17.38
CA LEU A 377 5.89 22.62 16.91
C LEU A 377 6.90 23.48 16.15
N PRO A 378 8.21 23.20 16.29
CA PRO A 378 8.82 22.19 17.14
C PRO A 378 8.80 22.54 18.64
N LEU A 379 8.79 21.50 19.50
CA LEU A 379 8.69 21.62 20.94
C LEU A 379 9.99 22.14 21.58
N ASN A 380 9.84 22.97 22.60
CA ASN A 380 10.98 23.42 23.39
C ASN A 380 11.30 22.40 24.50
N LYS A 381 12.49 21.81 24.50
CA LYS A 381 12.95 20.77 25.44
C LYS A 381 12.91 21.18 26.93
N ASN A 382 12.83 22.48 27.22
CA ASN A 382 12.80 22.99 28.58
C ASN A 382 11.41 22.97 29.24
N GLU A 383 10.37 22.59 28.49
CA GLU A 383 9.01 22.42 29.00
C GLU A 383 8.84 21.04 29.67
N LYS A 384 7.80 20.89 30.47
CA LYS A 384 7.41 19.59 31.06
C LYS A 384 6.41 18.89 30.15
N PHE A 385 6.65 17.63 29.87
CA PHE A 385 5.86 16.85 28.93
C PHE A 385 5.11 15.70 29.57
N ALA A 386 3.91 15.43 29.07
CA ALA A 386 3.22 14.16 29.27
C ALA A 386 2.90 13.52 27.91
N LEU A 387 3.28 12.25 27.75
CA LEU A 387 2.86 11.39 26.65
C LEU A 387 1.67 10.56 27.13
N ILE A 388 0.52 10.77 26.51
CA ILE A 388 -0.75 10.16 26.93
C ILE A 388 -1.42 9.48 25.76
N GLY A 389 -2.00 8.32 25.99
CA GLY A 389 -2.78 7.60 25.01
C GLY A 389 -2.40 6.13 24.89
N PRO A 390 -3.23 5.35 24.20
CA PRO A 390 -3.02 3.91 24.08
C PRO A 390 -1.72 3.55 23.35
N TYR A 391 -1.21 4.43 22.49
CA TYR A 391 0.06 4.24 21.78
C TYR A 391 1.28 4.82 22.51
N SER A 392 1.11 5.31 23.73
CA SER A 392 2.22 5.96 24.45
C SER A 392 3.45 5.07 24.62
N THR A 393 3.28 3.83 25.04
CA THR A 393 4.36 2.86 25.28
C THR A 393 4.28 1.61 24.41
N GLU A 394 3.29 1.52 23.54
CA GLU A 394 3.06 0.35 22.70
C GLU A 394 4.11 0.21 21.61
N HIS A 395 4.45 -1.05 21.31
CA HIS A 395 5.30 -1.44 20.20
C HIS A 395 4.49 -1.85 18.96
N SER A 396 3.15 -1.74 18.98
CA SER A 396 2.23 -2.12 17.89
C SER A 396 2.20 -1.06 16.77
N LEU A 397 3.38 -0.65 16.29
CA LEU A 397 3.55 0.41 15.29
C LEU A 397 3.78 -0.11 13.87
N LEU A 398 3.72 -1.44 13.66
CA LEU A 398 4.14 -2.05 12.40
C LEU A 398 3.02 -2.13 11.35
N GLY A 399 1.74 -2.14 11.75
CA GLY A 399 0.61 -2.40 10.84
C GLY A 399 0.33 -3.89 10.63
N MET A 400 -0.82 -4.22 10.00
CA MET A 400 -1.35 -5.58 9.93
C MET A 400 -0.48 -6.53 9.08
N TRP A 401 -0.02 -6.09 7.91
CA TRP A 401 0.71 -6.92 6.95
C TRP A 401 2.24 -6.90 7.14
N ALA A 402 2.71 -6.60 8.35
CA ALA A 402 4.10 -6.79 8.74
C ALA A 402 4.38 -8.26 9.11
N VAL A 403 4.10 -9.19 8.20
CA VAL A 403 4.00 -10.64 8.41
C VAL A 403 5.18 -11.24 9.18
N HIS A 404 6.40 -10.79 8.86
CA HIS A 404 7.63 -11.28 9.50
C HIS A 404 8.19 -10.31 10.54
N GLY A 405 7.65 -9.10 10.65
CA GLY A 405 8.05 -8.10 11.65
C GLY A 405 7.60 -8.51 13.07
N GLU A 406 8.38 -8.15 14.06
CA GLU A 406 8.02 -8.40 15.47
C GLU A 406 7.85 -7.07 16.20
N PRO A 407 6.71 -6.83 16.88
CA PRO A 407 6.48 -5.57 17.58
C PRO A 407 7.61 -5.17 18.54
N LYS A 408 8.24 -6.14 19.24
CA LYS A 408 9.36 -5.92 20.15
C LYS A 408 10.60 -5.28 19.50
N ASP A 409 10.74 -5.37 18.16
CA ASP A 409 11.86 -4.81 17.41
C ASP A 409 11.63 -3.33 17.06
N SER A 410 10.41 -2.82 17.26
CA SER A 410 10.06 -1.43 17.02
C SER A 410 10.46 -0.53 18.20
N VAL A 411 10.76 0.73 17.88
CA VAL A 411 10.97 1.79 18.85
C VAL A 411 9.61 2.42 19.16
N SER A 412 9.15 2.31 20.41
CA SER A 412 7.91 2.97 20.86
C SER A 412 8.04 4.49 20.86
N ILE A 413 6.91 5.21 20.86
CA ILE A 413 6.90 6.68 20.93
C ILE A 413 7.59 7.14 22.21
N PHE A 414 7.34 6.49 23.34
CA PHE A 414 8.00 6.79 24.62
C PHE A 414 9.53 6.66 24.53
N GLU A 415 10.04 5.56 23.99
CA GLU A 415 11.50 5.36 23.84
C GLU A 415 12.12 6.41 22.91
N GLY A 416 11.42 6.80 21.86
CA GLY A 416 11.84 7.88 20.97
C GLY A 416 11.95 9.22 21.70
N LEU A 417 10.90 9.61 22.42
CA LEU A 417 10.83 10.89 23.14
C LEU A 417 11.81 10.96 24.32
N LYS A 418 12.03 9.84 25.01
CA LYS A 418 12.96 9.77 26.16
C LYS A 418 14.40 10.14 25.78
N ARG A 419 14.77 10.02 24.51
CA ARG A 419 16.08 10.48 24.00
C ARG A 419 16.24 12.00 24.05
N TYR A 420 15.13 12.77 24.06
CA TYR A 420 15.10 14.23 24.10
C TYR A 420 14.74 14.79 25.46
N VAL A 421 13.80 14.13 26.14
CA VAL A 421 13.24 14.52 27.43
C VAL A 421 13.16 13.30 28.36
N PRO A 422 14.27 12.97 29.06
CA PRO A 422 14.37 11.77 29.91
C PRO A 422 13.27 11.65 30.97
N ASP A 423 12.78 12.78 31.50
CA ASP A 423 11.81 12.86 32.59
C ASP A 423 10.35 12.96 32.11
N ILE A 424 10.08 12.63 30.85
CA ILE A 424 8.73 12.64 30.29
C ILE A 424 7.79 11.71 31.07
N LYS A 425 6.65 12.25 31.49
CA LYS A 425 5.59 11.47 32.13
C LYS A 425 4.84 10.67 31.07
N THR A 426 4.38 9.49 31.43
CA THR A 426 3.55 8.68 30.51
C THR A 426 2.32 8.13 31.22
N ALA A 427 1.21 8.05 30.50
CA ALA A 427 -0.02 7.40 30.94
C ALA A 427 -0.79 6.80 29.76
N LYS A 428 -1.27 5.57 29.91
CA LYS A 428 -2.11 4.91 28.88
C LYS A 428 -3.40 5.71 28.63
N GLY A 429 -4.03 6.21 29.67
CA GLY A 429 -5.25 7.00 29.59
C GLY A 429 -6.50 6.21 29.25
N THR A 430 -6.47 5.46 28.15
CA THR A 430 -7.57 4.61 27.70
C THR A 430 -7.03 3.46 26.82
N ASP A 431 -7.88 2.49 26.46
CA ASP A 431 -7.54 1.42 25.51
C ASP A 431 -7.61 1.94 24.05
N ILE A 432 -6.99 1.20 23.12
CA ILE A 432 -7.07 1.53 21.68
C ILE A 432 -8.55 1.50 21.25
N ASN A 433 -9.23 0.39 21.52
CA ASN A 433 -10.67 0.23 21.26
C ASN A 433 -11.31 -0.52 22.42
N ARG A 434 -12.51 -0.10 22.83
CA ARG A 434 -13.29 -0.73 23.90
C ARG A 434 -14.59 -1.38 23.42
N SER A 435 -14.85 -1.39 22.13
CA SER A 435 -16.05 -2.03 21.58
C SER A 435 -15.89 -3.56 21.57
N ARG A 436 -16.54 -4.25 22.51
CA ARG A 436 -16.55 -5.73 22.56
C ARG A 436 -17.05 -6.33 21.26
N GLN A 437 -18.14 -5.78 20.70
CA GLN A 437 -18.67 -6.23 19.42
C GLN A 437 -17.61 -6.14 18.31
N MET A 438 -16.93 -5.02 18.19
CA MET A 438 -15.90 -4.84 17.18
C MET A 438 -14.73 -5.81 17.36
N LEU A 439 -14.31 -6.08 18.60
CA LEU A 439 -13.25 -7.04 18.87
C LEU A 439 -13.69 -8.50 18.54
N GLN A 440 -14.95 -8.85 18.76
CA GLN A 440 -15.51 -10.13 18.30
C GLN A 440 -15.47 -10.26 16.78
N GLU A 441 -15.89 -9.22 16.06
CA GLU A 441 -15.82 -9.16 14.60
C GLU A 441 -14.38 -9.22 14.06
N MET A 442 -13.40 -8.68 14.80
CA MET A 442 -11.96 -8.80 14.50
C MET A 442 -11.39 -10.22 14.75
N GLY A 443 -12.22 -11.17 15.19
CA GLY A 443 -11.84 -12.56 15.36
C GLY A 443 -11.26 -12.93 16.74
N PHE A 444 -11.44 -12.09 17.77
CA PHE A 444 -11.11 -12.49 19.14
C PHE A 444 -12.00 -13.68 19.58
N PRO A 445 -11.41 -14.82 19.97
CA PRO A 445 -12.14 -16.10 20.03
C PRO A 445 -13.10 -16.22 21.22
N SER A 446 -12.94 -15.41 22.25
CA SER A 446 -13.77 -15.49 23.46
C SER A 446 -13.82 -14.17 24.25
N ASP A 447 -14.80 -14.06 25.15
CA ASP A 447 -14.90 -12.95 26.09
C ASP A 447 -13.68 -12.85 27.01
N GLU A 448 -13.04 -13.98 27.34
CA GLU A 448 -11.80 -14.00 28.11
C GLU A 448 -10.64 -13.36 27.33
N ALA A 449 -10.50 -13.68 26.06
CA ALA A 449 -9.49 -13.09 25.19
C ALA A 449 -9.72 -11.57 25.04
N ILE A 450 -10.97 -11.15 24.85
CA ILE A 450 -11.34 -9.72 24.82
C ILE A 450 -11.01 -9.04 26.15
N SER A 451 -11.27 -9.69 27.28
CA SER A 451 -11.00 -9.16 28.63
C SER A 451 -9.50 -9.00 28.93
N GLN A 452 -8.61 -9.64 28.15
CA GLN A 452 -7.17 -9.44 28.26
C GLN A 452 -6.68 -8.16 27.56
N VAL A 453 -7.42 -7.64 26.58
CA VAL A 453 -7.06 -6.45 25.78
C VAL A 453 -7.86 -5.20 26.17
N ILE A 454 -9.02 -5.37 26.83
CA ILE A 454 -9.85 -4.28 27.35
C ILE A 454 -9.67 -4.15 28.86
N SER A 455 -9.32 -2.96 29.33
CA SER A 455 -9.32 -2.62 30.74
C SER A 455 -10.72 -2.76 31.36
N THR A 456 -10.80 -3.22 32.60
CA THR A 456 -12.05 -3.17 33.38
C THR A 456 -12.53 -1.72 33.55
N GLU A 457 -13.75 -1.52 33.99
CA GLU A 457 -14.25 -0.16 34.26
C GLU A 457 -13.45 0.57 35.35
N GLU A 458 -12.95 -0.16 36.35
CA GLU A 458 -12.13 0.39 37.42
C GLU A 458 -10.75 0.77 36.90
N GLU A 459 -10.11 -0.10 36.12
CA GLU A 459 -8.83 0.20 35.47
C GLU A 459 -8.95 1.37 34.51
N GLU A 460 -10.02 1.45 33.70
CA GLU A 460 -10.26 2.58 32.80
C GLU A 460 -10.42 3.89 33.56
N LYS A 461 -11.18 3.90 34.64
CA LYS A 461 -11.30 5.07 35.53
C LYS A 461 -9.95 5.47 36.14
N ASN A 462 -9.14 4.50 36.55
CA ASN A 462 -7.80 4.74 37.06
C ASN A 462 -6.86 5.25 35.96
N ASN A 463 -6.86 4.67 34.77
CA ASN A 463 -6.09 5.10 33.62
C ASN A 463 -6.42 6.56 33.25
N ASN A 464 -7.71 6.90 33.16
CA ASN A 464 -8.17 8.28 32.93
C ASN A 464 -7.68 9.24 34.03
N LYS A 465 -7.76 8.84 35.32
CA LYS A 465 -7.28 9.64 36.44
C LYS A 465 -5.77 9.91 36.35
N LEU A 466 -4.96 8.89 36.08
CA LEU A 466 -3.51 9.01 35.91
C LEU A 466 -3.16 9.92 34.72
N ALA A 467 -3.88 9.77 33.58
CA ALA A 467 -3.69 10.62 32.41
C ALA A 467 -3.98 12.11 32.72
N LEU A 468 -5.09 12.40 33.41
CA LEU A 468 -5.44 13.76 33.81
C LEU A 468 -4.45 14.33 34.83
N GLN A 469 -3.91 13.52 35.75
CA GLN A 469 -2.87 13.92 36.66
C GLN A 469 -1.59 14.30 35.91
N ALA A 470 -1.11 13.42 35.01
CA ALA A 470 0.06 13.69 34.19
C ALA A 470 -0.10 14.97 33.32
N ALA A 471 -1.30 15.17 32.77
CA ALA A 471 -1.63 16.37 32.00
C ALA A 471 -1.60 17.66 32.85
N ARG A 472 -2.13 17.64 34.09
CA ARG A 472 -2.11 18.80 35.00
C ARG A 472 -0.70 19.19 35.40
N GLU A 473 0.18 18.21 35.57
CA GLU A 473 1.57 18.40 36.03
C GLU A 473 2.56 18.74 34.91
N SER A 474 2.11 18.80 33.68
CA SER A 474 2.91 19.07 32.48
C SER A 474 2.47 20.36 31.78
N ASP A 475 3.35 20.96 30.99
CA ASP A 475 3.09 22.18 30.20
C ASP A 475 2.54 21.82 28.82
N VAL A 476 3.00 20.70 28.24
CA VAL A 476 2.63 20.19 26.90
C VAL A 476 2.19 18.74 27.02
N MET A 477 1.05 18.42 26.46
CA MET A 477 0.56 17.05 26.31
C MET A 477 0.72 16.58 24.86
N ILE A 478 1.33 15.40 24.70
CA ILE A 478 1.45 14.68 23.44
C ILE A 478 0.47 13.51 23.53
N LEU A 479 -0.58 13.54 22.71
CA LEU A 479 -1.61 12.50 22.67
C LEU A 479 -1.29 11.51 21.54
N ALA A 480 -1.03 10.26 21.89
CA ALA A 480 -0.77 9.18 20.94
C ALA A 480 -2.03 8.31 20.79
N MET A 481 -2.83 8.60 19.75
CA MET A 481 -4.16 8.05 19.50
C MET A 481 -4.20 7.36 18.13
N GLY A 482 -5.26 6.60 17.86
CA GLY A 482 -5.44 5.99 16.54
C GLY A 482 -6.34 4.77 16.55
N GLU A 483 -6.31 4.01 15.46
CA GLU A 483 -7.03 2.75 15.32
C GLU A 483 -6.12 1.55 15.61
N SER A 484 -6.73 0.40 15.94
CA SER A 484 -5.98 -0.85 16.14
C SER A 484 -5.38 -1.35 14.82
N THR A 485 -4.23 -2.04 14.91
CA THR A 485 -3.65 -2.77 13.78
C THR A 485 -4.67 -3.70 13.09
N LEU A 486 -5.60 -4.28 13.85
CA LEU A 486 -6.63 -5.17 13.30
C LEU A 486 -7.86 -4.43 12.73
N GLU A 487 -7.98 -3.12 12.93
CA GLU A 487 -9.06 -2.31 12.34
C GLU A 487 -8.75 -1.88 10.90
N ALA A 488 -7.50 -1.98 10.47
CA ALA A 488 -7.04 -1.66 9.13
C ALA A 488 -6.35 -2.87 8.48
N GLY A 489 -6.33 -2.94 7.17
CA GLY A 489 -5.83 -4.08 6.40
C GLY A 489 -6.97 -4.95 5.88
N GLU A 490 -6.65 -6.16 5.46
CA GLU A 490 -7.63 -7.11 4.92
C GLU A 490 -8.72 -7.45 5.95
N ALA A 491 -9.96 -7.55 5.48
CA ALA A 491 -11.17 -7.70 6.29
C ALA A 491 -11.44 -6.55 7.29
N GLY A 492 -10.72 -5.43 7.19
CA GLY A 492 -10.85 -4.26 8.07
C GLY A 492 -11.77 -3.16 7.53
N SER A 493 -12.81 -3.46 6.77
CA SER A 493 -13.75 -2.45 6.25
C SER A 493 -14.56 -1.79 7.37
N LYS A 494 -14.65 -0.45 7.35
CA LYS A 494 -15.33 0.35 8.39
C LYS A 494 -16.31 1.34 7.77
N THR A 495 -17.48 1.49 8.37
CA THR A 495 -18.45 2.53 7.99
C THR A 495 -18.21 3.85 8.72
N ASN A 496 -17.60 3.84 9.89
CA ASN A 496 -17.26 5.00 10.68
C ASN A 496 -15.74 5.18 10.75
N LEU A 497 -15.25 6.28 10.19
CA LEU A 497 -13.83 6.63 10.12
C LEU A 497 -13.38 7.54 11.27
N SER A 498 -14.21 7.75 12.29
CA SER A 498 -13.81 8.53 13.47
C SER A 498 -12.86 7.74 14.39
N LEU A 499 -12.08 8.46 15.19
CA LEU A 499 -11.39 7.85 16.33
C LEU A 499 -12.38 7.13 17.25
N PRO A 500 -11.99 6.06 17.95
CA PRO A 500 -12.82 5.38 18.95
C PRO A 500 -13.38 6.33 20.01
N ALA A 501 -14.62 6.10 20.43
CA ALA A 501 -15.34 7.01 21.33
C ALA A 501 -14.61 7.24 22.66
N ASN A 502 -13.97 6.22 23.23
CA ASN A 502 -13.16 6.34 24.45
C ASN A 502 -11.94 7.25 24.27
N GLN A 503 -11.32 7.26 23.10
CA GLN A 503 -10.22 8.18 22.78
C GLN A 503 -10.72 9.61 22.61
N LEU A 504 -11.87 9.80 21.92
CA LEU A 504 -12.52 11.12 21.80
C LEU A 504 -12.90 11.70 23.17
N ASP A 505 -13.40 10.88 24.09
CA ASP A 505 -13.71 11.29 25.45
C ASP A 505 -12.46 11.73 26.23
N LEU A 506 -11.36 10.99 26.12
CA LEU A 506 -10.08 11.35 26.74
C LEU A 506 -9.53 12.67 26.16
N ILE A 507 -9.56 12.84 24.83
CA ILE A 507 -9.16 14.10 24.17
C ILE A 507 -9.99 15.27 24.69
N ASN A 508 -11.32 15.12 24.81
CA ASN A 508 -12.21 16.15 25.34
C ASN A 508 -11.84 16.55 26.78
N LYS A 509 -11.57 15.57 27.65
CA LYS A 509 -11.18 15.83 29.07
C LYS A 509 -9.85 16.54 29.16
N ILE A 510 -8.85 16.18 28.36
CA ILE A 510 -7.52 16.77 28.39
C ILE A 510 -7.53 18.16 27.74
N SER A 511 -8.21 18.36 26.62
CA SER A 511 -8.30 19.67 25.96
C SER A 511 -8.97 20.74 26.83
N ALA A 512 -9.89 20.34 27.73
CA ALA A 512 -10.52 21.24 28.69
C ALA A 512 -9.54 21.84 29.70
N LEU A 513 -8.29 21.34 29.83
CA LEU A 513 -7.25 21.93 30.67
C LEU A 513 -6.64 23.22 30.09
N GLY A 514 -6.88 23.51 28.79
CA GLY A 514 -6.44 24.75 28.13
C GLY A 514 -4.92 24.89 27.97
N LYS A 515 -4.19 23.78 27.91
CA LYS A 515 -2.74 23.74 27.72
C LYS A 515 -2.36 23.33 26.30
N LYS A 516 -1.08 23.46 25.91
CA LYS A 516 -0.56 23.03 24.62
C LYS A 516 -0.82 21.54 24.39
N LEU A 517 -1.39 21.21 23.25
CA LEU A 517 -1.85 19.86 22.93
C LEU A 517 -1.43 19.44 21.52
N VAL A 518 -0.59 18.42 21.43
CA VAL A 518 -0.14 17.81 20.17
C VAL A 518 -0.81 16.44 20.04
N LEU A 519 -1.46 16.19 18.89
CA LEU A 519 -2.13 14.94 18.59
C LEU A 519 -1.32 14.16 17.54
N LEU A 520 -0.89 12.97 17.88
CA LEU A 520 -0.30 11.98 17.00
C LEU A 520 -1.40 10.97 16.62
N ILE A 521 -1.61 10.76 15.33
CA ILE A 521 -2.55 9.79 14.80
C ILE A 521 -1.78 8.60 14.25
N ILE A 522 -2.08 7.41 14.80
CA ILE A 522 -1.57 6.13 14.31
C ILE A 522 -2.72 5.43 13.60
N SER A 523 -2.66 5.36 12.26
CA SER A 523 -3.77 4.82 11.49
C SER A 523 -3.33 4.15 10.19
N GLY A 524 -4.18 3.27 9.64
CA GLY A 524 -3.99 2.65 8.33
C GLY A 524 -4.82 3.29 7.22
N ARG A 525 -5.52 4.40 7.53
CA ARG A 525 -6.43 5.09 6.61
C ARG A 525 -6.66 6.54 7.01
N PRO A 526 -7.19 7.41 6.13
CA PRO A 526 -7.71 8.71 6.51
C PRO A 526 -8.81 8.59 7.55
N LEU A 527 -8.64 9.27 8.70
CA LEU A 527 -9.66 9.35 9.73
C LEU A 527 -10.42 10.68 9.67
N VAL A 528 -11.66 10.67 10.15
CA VAL A 528 -12.45 11.89 10.35
C VAL A 528 -11.91 12.65 11.56
N LEU A 529 -11.25 13.78 11.32
CA LEU A 529 -10.60 14.60 12.36
C LEU A 529 -11.39 15.87 12.75
N THR A 530 -12.57 16.08 12.15
CA THR A 530 -13.44 17.25 12.45
C THR A 530 -13.82 17.34 13.91
N ASN A 531 -13.91 16.21 14.62
CA ASN A 531 -14.27 16.15 16.03
C ASN A 531 -13.14 16.60 16.96
N VAL A 532 -11.89 16.67 16.48
CA VAL A 532 -10.71 16.93 17.32
C VAL A 532 -9.88 18.12 16.87
N LYS A 533 -9.89 18.50 15.58
CA LYS A 533 -9.00 19.53 15.03
C LYS A 533 -9.04 20.88 15.73
N ASP A 534 -10.20 21.27 16.25
CA ASP A 534 -10.37 22.55 16.93
C ASP A 534 -10.00 22.51 18.41
N LYS A 535 -9.76 21.32 18.96
CA LYS A 535 -9.42 21.06 20.38
C LYS A 535 -7.93 20.92 20.63
N VAL A 536 -7.13 20.80 19.58
CA VAL A 536 -5.69 20.57 19.65
C VAL A 536 -4.94 21.65 18.85
N ASP A 537 -3.69 21.91 19.24
CA ASP A 537 -2.85 22.90 18.57
C ASP A 537 -2.16 22.32 17.34
N SER A 538 -1.65 21.09 17.44
CA SER A 538 -0.97 20.43 16.34
C SER A 538 -1.49 19.00 16.10
N ILE A 539 -1.51 18.58 14.84
CA ILE A 539 -1.90 17.22 14.42
C ILE A 539 -0.83 16.69 13.46
N LEU A 540 -0.32 15.51 13.78
CA LEU A 540 0.55 14.75 12.90
C LEU A 540 -0.13 13.43 12.54
N GLU A 541 -0.26 13.15 11.25
CA GLU A 541 -0.58 11.83 10.76
C GLU A 541 0.72 11.02 10.67
N CYS A 542 0.83 10.00 11.49
CA CYS A 542 2.03 9.19 11.62
C CYS A 542 1.90 7.84 10.89
N TRP A 543 0.69 7.49 10.43
CA TRP A 543 0.38 6.18 9.87
C TRP A 543 0.70 5.04 10.86
N PHE A 544 0.97 3.81 10.38
CA PHE A 544 1.76 2.83 11.12
C PHE A 544 3.21 3.00 10.65
N PRO A 545 4.09 3.61 11.48
CA PRO A 545 5.38 4.15 11.01
C PRO A 545 6.53 3.13 10.99
N GLY A 546 6.27 1.87 11.33
CA GLY A 546 7.25 0.79 11.27
C GLY A 546 8.27 0.77 12.42
N THR A 547 9.37 0.03 12.19
CA THR A 547 10.39 -0.32 13.20
C THR A 547 10.98 0.88 13.94
N GLU A 548 11.26 1.98 13.25
CA GLU A 548 11.88 3.18 13.83
C GLU A 548 10.90 4.35 14.04
N GLY A 549 9.59 4.05 14.06
CA GLY A 549 8.53 5.04 14.09
C GLY A 549 8.62 6.00 15.26
N GLY A 550 8.78 5.51 16.49
CA GLY A 550 8.89 6.37 17.68
C GLY A 550 10.09 7.30 17.65
N ALA A 551 11.22 6.83 17.08
CA ALA A 551 12.41 7.67 16.93
C ALA A 551 12.20 8.77 15.87
N ALA A 552 11.55 8.45 14.76
CA ALA A 552 11.21 9.40 13.68
C ALA A 552 10.24 10.49 14.18
N ILE A 553 9.18 10.09 14.89
CA ILE A 553 8.21 11.02 15.48
C ILE A 553 8.91 11.98 16.44
N ALA A 554 9.81 11.47 17.30
CA ALA A 554 10.55 12.31 18.24
C ALA A 554 11.48 13.30 17.51
N ASP A 555 12.14 12.90 16.42
CA ASP A 555 12.99 13.78 15.61
C ASP A 555 12.19 14.97 15.04
N ILE A 556 10.97 14.72 14.59
CA ILE A 556 10.05 15.77 14.12
C ILE A 556 9.63 16.65 15.28
N LEU A 557 9.06 16.08 16.34
CA LEU A 557 8.51 16.86 17.45
C LEU A 557 9.51 17.86 18.06
N PHE A 558 10.79 17.50 18.09
CA PHE A 558 11.85 18.36 18.64
C PHE A 558 12.70 19.09 17.59
N GLY A 559 12.25 19.15 16.34
CA GLY A 559 12.86 19.96 15.27
C GLY A 559 14.24 19.48 14.81
N LYS A 560 14.60 18.21 15.07
CA LYS A 560 15.79 17.61 14.45
C LYS A 560 15.53 17.33 12.95
N ALA A 561 14.28 17.09 12.60
CA ALA A 561 13.81 16.96 11.24
C ALA A 561 12.62 17.91 11.01
N ASN A 562 12.59 18.53 9.83
CA ASN A 562 11.46 19.32 9.36
C ASN A 562 10.46 18.42 8.65
N PRO A 563 9.15 18.44 8.98
CA PRO A 563 8.13 17.65 8.28
C PRO A 563 8.12 17.92 6.78
N SER A 564 8.17 16.88 5.97
CA SER A 564 8.14 16.97 4.51
C SER A 564 7.08 16.06 3.86
N GLY A 565 6.43 15.22 4.63
CA GLY A 565 5.38 14.32 4.17
C GLY A 565 4.19 15.06 3.56
N ARG A 566 3.60 14.48 2.51
CA ARG A 566 2.40 15.00 1.84
C ARG A 566 1.38 13.88 1.67
N LEU A 567 0.11 14.18 1.93
CA LEU A 567 -0.97 13.20 1.79
C LEU A 567 -1.05 12.64 0.36
N THR A 568 -1.25 11.35 0.25
CA THR A 568 -1.51 10.65 -1.02
C THR A 568 -2.95 10.18 -1.14
N ILE A 569 -3.78 10.55 -0.17
CA ILE A 569 -5.22 10.29 -0.12
C ILE A 569 -5.92 11.46 0.58
N SER A 570 -7.09 11.83 0.10
CA SER A 570 -7.90 12.91 0.64
C SER A 570 -8.50 12.53 2.01
N PHE A 571 -8.52 13.47 2.96
CA PHE A 571 -9.11 13.27 4.30
C PHE A 571 -10.53 13.83 4.35
N PRO A 572 -11.55 13.05 4.72
CA PRO A 572 -12.94 13.49 4.71
C PRO A 572 -13.31 14.34 5.94
N TYR A 573 -14.32 15.22 5.77
CA TYR A 573 -15.02 15.84 6.90
C TYR A 573 -15.91 14.84 7.64
N SER A 574 -16.46 13.88 6.92
CA SER A 574 -17.41 12.88 7.42
C SER A 574 -17.26 11.59 6.63
N SER A 575 -17.43 10.46 7.27
CA SER A 575 -17.45 9.14 6.60
C SER A 575 -18.47 9.04 5.47
N GLY A 576 -19.54 9.87 5.52
CA GLY A 576 -20.56 9.90 4.46
C GLY A 576 -20.09 10.56 3.15
N GLN A 577 -18.92 11.20 3.11
CA GLN A 577 -18.33 11.72 1.88
C GLN A 577 -17.64 10.66 1.02
N GLU A 578 -17.29 9.51 1.61
CA GLU A 578 -16.63 8.44 0.88
C GLU A 578 -17.57 7.75 -0.15
N PRO A 579 -17.08 7.47 -1.37
CA PRO A 579 -15.69 7.63 -1.85
C PRO A 579 -15.34 9.11 -2.13
N LEU A 580 -14.12 9.51 -1.71
CA LEU A 580 -13.62 10.88 -1.80
C LEU A 580 -12.20 10.89 -2.39
N TYR A 581 -12.02 11.57 -3.53
CA TYR A 581 -10.72 11.68 -4.21
C TYR A 581 -10.65 12.96 -5.05
N TYR A 582 -9.43 13.50 -5.25
CA TYR A 582 -9.24 14.82 -5.85
C TYR A 582 -9.51 14.86 -7.36
N ASN A 583 -9.30 13.75 -8.09
CA ASN A 583 -9.40 13.65 -9.54
C ASN A 583 -10.79 13.21 -10.03
N HIS A 584 -11.85 13.59 -9.30
CA HIS A 584 -13.22 13.34 -9.70
C HIS A 584 -13.57 14.06 -11.01
N LEU A 585 -14.54 13.51 -11.73
CA LEU A 585 -14.99 14.10 -12.99
C LEU A 585 -15.71 15.44 -12.76
N SER A 586 -15.57 16.34 -13.76
CA SER A 586 -16.35 17.57 -13.79
C SER A 586 -17.86 17.28 -13.83
N THR A 587 -18.67 18.10 -13.15
CA THR A 587 -20.12 17.96 -13.12
C THR A 587 -20.80 19.13 -13.83
N GLY A 588 -22.03 18.95 -14.25
CA GLY A 588 -22.80 20.02 -14.88
C GLY A 588 -23.22 21.17 -13.95
N ARG A 589 -23.05 20.99 -12.62
CA ARG A 589 -23.36 22.01 -11.60
C ARG A 589 -22.30 21.99 -10.49
N PRO A 590 -21.08 22.42 -10.80
CA PRO A 590 -19.98 22.40 -9.82
C PRO A 590 -20.26 23.34 -8.64
N VAL A 591 -19.64 23.06 -7.49
CA VAL A 591 -19.90 23.78 -6.22
C VAL A 591 -19.62 25.29 -6.32
N HIS A 592 -18.64 25.67 -7.13
CA HIS A 592 -18.22 27.07 -7.32
C HIS A 592 -18.85 27.72 -8.57
N ASP A 593 -19.91 27.15 -9.13
CA ASP A 593 -20.60 27.72 -10.28
C ASP A 593 -21.31 29.03 -9.88
N SER A 594 -20.93 30.12 -10.52
CA SER A 594 -21.53 31.45 -10.31
C SER A 594 -22.94 31.57 -10.92
N GLN A 595 -23.33 30.68 -11.83
CA GLN A 595 -24.63 30.71 -12.51
C GLN A 595 -25.73 30.00 -11.71
N HIS A 596 -25.38 29.13 -10.79
CA HIS A 596 -26.29 28.40 -9.93
C HIS A 596 -26.06 28.78 -8.46
N VAL A 597 -27.13 28.82 -7.68
CA VAL A 597 -27.06 29.21 -6.27
C VAL A 597 -27.81 28.21 -5.37
N GLY A 598 -27.39 28.13 -4.13
CA GLY A 598 -28.07 27.38 -3.08
C GLY A 598 -27.94 25.88 -3.21
N ARG A 599 -29.07 25.16 -3.19
CA ARG A 599 -29.13 23.69 -3.11
C ARG A 599 -28.92 22.97 -4.43
N PHE A 600 -28.96 23.68 -5.55
CA PHE A 600 -28.94 23.08 -6.90
C PHE A 600 -27.51 22.88 -7.46
N LEU A 601 -26.55 22.67 -6.59
CA LEU A 601 -25.13 22.37 -6.88
C LEU A 601 -24.81 20.91 -6.53
N SER A 602 -23.74 20.37 -7.11
CA SER A 602 -23.23 19.01 -6.81
C SER A 602 -22.54 19.00 -5.44
N LYS A 603 -23.32 18.95 -4.36
CA LYS A 603 -22.82 19.00 -2.97
C LYS A 603 -23.74 18.27 -1.99
N TYR A 604 -23.22 17.96 -0.81
CA TYR A 604 -24.03 17.55 0.34
C TYR A 604 -24.74 18.75 0.99
N LEU A 605 -25.80 18.50 1.75
CA LEU A 605 -26.50 19.54 2.50
C LEU A 605 -25.84 19.84 3.84
N ASP A 606 -25.19 18.83 4.42
CA ASP A 606 -24.72 18.79 5.80
C ASP A 606 -23.19 18.65 5.94
N ALA A 607 -22.47 18.61 4.80
CA ALA A 607 -21.01 18.58 4.76
C ALA A 607 -20.49 19.46 3.62
N PRO A 608 -19.26 20.00 3.73
CA PRO A 608 -18.56 20.61 2.61
C PRO A 608 -18.39 19.61 1.46
N ALA A 609 -18.29 20.11 0.23
CA ALA A 609 -17.96 19.25 -0.91
C ALA A 609 -16.46 18.93 -0.96
N GLU A 610 -15.63 19.85 -0.48
CA GLU A 610 -14.18 19.72 -0.44
C GLU A 610 -13.74 18.77 0.70
N PRO A 611 -12.57 18.09 0.56
CA PRO A 611 -11.98 17.33 1.66
C PRO A 611 -11.51 18.23 2.81
N LEU A 612 -11.44 17.69 4.01
CA LEU A 612 -10.84 18.36 5.16
C LEU A 612 -9.37 18.71 4.90
N TYR A 613 -8.60 17.72 4.44
CA TYR A 613 -7.26 17.90 3.91
C TYR A 613 -7.18 17.27 2.51
N PRO A 614 -6.81 18.06 1.49
CA PRO A 614 -6.79 17.57 0.11
C PRO A 614 -5.58 16.67 -0.18
N PHE A 615 -5.65 15.90 -1.26
CA PHE A 615 -4.52 15.20 -1.83
C PHE A 615 -3.31 16.14 -2.02
N GLY A 616 -2.12 15.67 -1.66
CA GLY A 616 -0.88 16.45 -1.72
C GLY A 616 -0.63 17.35 -0.52
N TYR A 617 -1.60 17.51 0.40
CA TYR A 617 -1.49 18.42 1.54
C TYR A 617 -0.48 17.93 2.59
N GLY A 618 0.22 18.87 3.20
CA GLY A 618 1.11 18.71 4.34
C GLY A 618 1.84 20.02 4.63
N LEU A 619 2.08 20.28 5.91
CA LEU A 619 2.78 21.47 6.38
C LEU A 619 4.25 21.15 6.65
N SER A 620 5.04 22.20 6.73
CA SER A 620 6.43 22.22 7.16
C SER A 620 6.58 23.23 8.29
N TYR A 621 7.70 23.24 9.03
CA TYR A 621 8.01 24.30 9.99
C TYR A 621 8.34 25.63 9.33
N GLY A 622 8.81 25.57 8.07
CA GLY A 622 8.97 26.77 7.26
C GLY A 622 7.73 27.05 6.42
N HIS A 623 7.75 28.19 5.78
CA HIS A 623 6.69 28.65 4.88
C HIS A 623 7.26 28.86 3.48
N ILE A 624 6.70 28.14 2.50
CA ILE A 624 7.05 28.26 1.09
C ILE A 624 5.88 28.91 0.35
N SER A 625 6.14 30.05 -0.28
CA SER A 625 5.20 30.70 -1.21
C SER A 625 5.49 30.28 -2.65
N TYR A 626 4.42 30.17 -3.45
CA TYR A 626 4.46 29.85 -4.88
C TYR A 626 4.14 31.12 -5.65
N GLU A 627 5.06 31.57 -6.48
CA GLU A 627 4.96 32.83 -7.17
C GLU A 627 5.28 32.69 -8.66
N ASN A 628 4.78 33.65 -9.48
CA ASN A 628 5.20 33.85 -10.86
C ASN A 628 5.13 32.55 -11.74
N MET A 629 4.02 31.81 -11.68
CA MET A 629 3.81 30.73 -12.64
C MET A 629 3.73 31.27 -14.06
N SER A 630 4.49 30.69 -14.96
CA SER A 630 4.52 31.09 -16.38
C SER A 630 4.77 29.92 -17.30
N LEU A 631 4.30 30.03 -18.55
CA LEU A 631 4.61 29.11 -19.64
C LEU A 631 5.51 29.80 -20.65
N ASP A 632 6.46 29.06 -21.23
CA ASP A 632 7.38 29.58 -22.26
C ASP A 632 6.64 29.88 -23.57
N LYS A 633 5.49 29.26 -23.81
CA LYS A 633 4.60 29.49 -24.95
C LYS A 633 3.15 29.19 -24.59
N LYS A 634 2.20 29.62 -25.40
CA LYS A 634 0.76 29.45 -25.20
C LYS A 634 0.16 28.37 -26.12
N GLU A 635 0.90 27.90 -27.09
CA GLU A 635 0.53 26.87 -28.04
C GLU A 635 1.54 25.71 -27.95
N LEU A 636 1.05 24.48 -27.92
CA LEU A 636 1.84 23.25 -27.91
C LEU A 636 1.51 22.46 -29.17
N HIS A 637 2.50 22.15 -30.01
CA HIS A 637 2.36 21.25 -31.15
C HIS A 637 2.70 19.81 -30.77
N HIS A 638 2.16 18.85 -31.53
CA HIS A 638 2.26 17.41 -31.23
C HIS A 638 3.69 16.86 -31.12
N ALA A 639 4.66 17.49 -31.77
CA ALA A 639 6.08 17.08 -31.73
C ALA A 639 6.93 17.87 -30.73
N GLU A 640 6.33 18.77 -29.97
CA GLU A 640 7.03 19.73 -29.10
C GLU A 640 6.81 19.45 -27.60
N GLN A 641 7.39 20.32 -26.80
CA GLN A 641 7.16 20.42 -25.35
C GLN A 641 6.90 21.88 -24.98
N ILE A 642 6.11 22.07 -23.92
CA ILE A 642 5.92 23.36 -23.26
C ILE A 642 6.56 23.30 -21.89
N VAL A 643 7.22 24.39 -21.48
CA VAL A 643 7.88 24.49 -20.19
C VAL A 643 7.02 25.34 -19.25
N ALA A 644 6.51 24.72 -18.18
CA ALA A 644 5.88 25.43 -17.08
C ALA A 644 6.92 25.74 -16.01
N LYS A 645 6.96 26.98 -15.55
CA LYS A 645 7.91 27.50 -14.57
C LYS A 645 7.15 28.09 -13.39
N VAL A 646 7.65 27.85 -12.17
CA VAL A 646 7.20 28.49 -10.94
C VAL A 646 8.40 28.92 -10.09
N VAL A 647 8.28 30.01 -9.37
CA VAL A 647 9.26 30.46 -8.39
C VAL A 647 8.74 30.10 -7.01
N LEU A 648 9.57 29.42 -6.23
CA LEU A 648 9.33 29.09 -4.83
C LEU A 648 10.17 29.99 -3.96
N LYS A 649 9.60 30.56 -2.91
CA LYS A 649 10.29 31.43 -1.99
C LYS A 649 10.12 30.93 -0.56
N ASN A 650 11.24 30.79 0.12
CA ASN A 650 11.30 30.41 1.53
C ASN A 650 11.64 31.65 2.38
N ASP A 651 10.66 32.22 3.05
CA ASP A 651 10.84 33.37 3.91
C ASP A 651 11.11 33.00 5.38
N SER A 652 11.28 31.72 5.69
CA SER A 652 11.47 31.21 7.05
C SER A 652 12.92 30.91 7.40
N ASP A 653 13.19 30.70 8.70
CA ASP A 653 14.50 30.29 9.22
C ASP A 653 14.80 28.79 9.03
N TRP A 654 13.90 28.03 8.39
CA TRP A 654 14.01 26.59 8.20
C TRP A 654 14.41 26.24 6.76
N ASP A 655 15.38 25.37 6.60
CA ASP A 655 15.56 24.65 5.34
C ASP A 655 14.35 23.73 5.13
N CYS A 656 13.71 23.82 3.97
CA CYS A 656 12.50 23.07 3.65
C CYS A 656 12.74 22.12 2.48
N GLU A 657 12.18 20.93 2.56
CA GLU A 657 12.03 20.04 1.42
C GLU A 657 10.57 20.12 0.93
N GLU A 658 10.38 20.69 -0.25
CA GLU A 658 9.05 20.94 -0.82
C GLU A 658 8.74 19.96 -1.96
N THR A 659 7.50 19.46 -1.98
CA THR A 659 6.97 18.65 -3.07
C THR A 659 6.11 19.48 -3.98
N VAL A 660 6.69 19.95 -5.07
CA VAL A 660 6.00 20.76 -6.08
C VAL A 660 5.21 19.85 -7.01
N GLN A 661 3.89 20.04 -7.06
CA GLN A 661 2.96 19.18 -7.77
C GLN A 661 2.44 19.88 -9.02
N LEU A 662 2.47 19.17 -10.16
CA LEU A 662 1.95 19.66 -11.44
C LEU A 662 0.70 18.87 -11.83
N TYR A 663 -0.40 19.59 -11.97
CA TYR A 663 -1.68 19.04 -12.41
C TYR A 663 -2.10 19.62 -13.75
N MET A 664 -3.01 18.92 -14.43
CA MET A 664 -3.65 19.40 -15.65
C MET A 664 -5.16 19.15 -15.61
N HIS A 665 -5.88 19.94 -16.40
CA HIS A 665 -7.28 19.77 -16.76
C HIS A 665 -7.44 19.99 -18.25
N ASP A 666 -8.09 19.04 -18.94
CA ASP A 666 -8.56 19.16 -20.30
C ASP A 666 -9.96 19.76 -20.27
N LYS A 667 -10.12 20.99 -20.81
CA LYS A 667 -11.36 21.76 -20.67
C LYS A 667 -12.52 21.18 -21.47
N VAL A 668 -12.24 20.60 -22.64
CA VAL A 668 -13.26 20.06 -23.55
C VAL A 668 -12.70 18.85 -24.29
N ALA A 669 -13.27 17.69 -24.00
CA ALA A 669 -12.92 16.42 -24.61
C ALA A 669 -14.16 15.61 -24.98
N THR A 670 -13.99 14.54 -25.78
CA THR A 670 -15.07 13.63 -26.20
C THR A 670 -15.70 12.85 -25.05
N ILE A 671 -15.03 12.77 -23.90
CA ILE A 671 -15.58 12.29 -22.63
C ILE A 671 -15.25 13.29 -21.50
N VAL A 672 -16.10 13.36 -20.48
CA VAL A 672 -15.86 14.24 -19.34
C VAL A 672 -14.53 13.92 -18.68
N GLN A 673 -13.72 14.96 -18.46
CA GLN A 673 -12.40 14.85 -17.87
C GLN A 673 -12.41 15.15 -16.37
N PRO A 674 -11.42 14.64 -15.61
CA PRO A 674 -11.21 15.02 -14.21
C PRO A 674 -11.00 16.52 -14.03
N VAL A 675 -11.50 17.07 -12.92
CA VAL A 675 -11.28 18.49 -12.56
C VAL A 675 -9.77 18.83 -12.46
N LYS A 676 -8.97 17.87 -12.04
CA LYS A 676 -7.49 17.92 -12.03
C LYS A 676 -6.94 16.51 -12.13
N ARG A 677 -5.78 16.36 -12.74
CA ARG A 677 -5.02 15.10 -12.83
C ARG A 677 -3.54 15.41 -12.64
N LEU A 678 -2.89 14.73 -11.67
CA LEU A 678 -1.45 14.83 -11.47
C LEU A 678 -0.72 14.26 -12.70
N ILE A 679 0.21 15.01 -13.26
CA ILE A 679 1.01 14.61 -14.43
C ILE A 679 2.51 14.63 -14.20
N ASP A 680 2.96 15.33 -13.15
CA ASP A 680 4.36 15.31 -12.70
C ASP A 680 4.48 15.89 -11.28
N PHE A 681 5.60 15.64 -10.61
CA PHE A 681 5.98 16.28 -9.35
C PHE A 681 7.50 16.35 -9.20
N LYS A 682 7.97 17.27 -8.36
CA LYS A 682 9.39 17.37 -8.02
C LYS A 682 9.58 17.65 -6.54
N ARG A 683 10.43 16.88 -5.90
CA ARG A 683 10.94 17.22 -4.56
C ARG A 683 12.15 18.14 -4.70
N VAL A 684 12.13 19.25 -3.98
CA VAL A 684 13.19 20.26 -4.05
C VAL A 684 13.52 20.79 -2.67
N GLU A 685 14.81 20.83 -2.35
CA GLU A 685 15.31 21.52 -1.16
C GLU A 685 15.37 23.02 -1.42
N ILE A 686 14.84 23.82 -0.51
CA ILE A 686 14.86 25.29 -0.54
C ILE A 686 15.43 25.76 0.78
N LYS A 687 16.61 26.37 0.73
CA LYS A 687 17.30 26.90 1.91
C LYS A 687 16.53 28.07 2.53
N ALA A 688 16.69 28.25 3.84
CA ALA A 688 16.16 29.39 4.55
C ALA A 688 16.50 30.72 3.84
N HIS A 689 15.51 31.61 3.72
CA HIS A 689 15.63 32.94 3.10
C HIS A 689 16.13 32.91 1.64
N THR A 690 15.83 31.86 0.87
CA THR A 690 16.20 31.76 -0.56
C THR A 690 14.98 31.52 -1.45
N GLU A 691 15.22 31.77 -2.74
CA GLU A 691 14.27 31.46 -3.82
C GLU A 691 14.82 30.35 -4.70
N LYS A 692 13.90 29.54 -5.26
CA LYS A 692 14.24 28.48 -6.21
C LYS A 692 13.21 28.41 -7.35
N THR A 693 13.71 28.40 -8.57
CA THR A 693 12.87 28.17 -9.75
C THR A 693 12.74 26.68 -10.03
N VAL A 694 11.51 26.22 -10.24
CA VAL A 694 11.20 24.84 -10.65
C VAL A 694 10.54 24.87 -12.02
N ASN A 695 11.05 24.02 -12.92
CA ASN A 695 10.55 23.90 -14.29
C ASN A 695 9.98 22.50 -14.50
N PHE A 696 8.90 22.39 -15.27
CA PHE A 696 8.30 21.14 -15.73
C PHE A 696 8.23 21.14 -17.25
N ASN A 697 8.62 20.03 -17.89
CA ASN A 697 8.49 19.83 -19.32
C ASN A 697 7.26 18.99 -19.61
N ILE A 698 6.29 19.55 -20.30
CA ILE A 698 5.03 18.89 -20.63
C ILE A 698 5.03 18.55 -22.12
N SER A 699 4.80 17.29 -22.43
CA SER A 699 4.66 16.77 -23.79
C SER A 699 3.22 16.33 -24.04
N PRO A 700 2.78 16.21 -25.31
CA PRO A 700 1.45 15.72 -25.66
C PRO A 700 1.12 14.35 -25.08
N LYS A 701 2.13 13.51 -24.79
CA LYS A 701 1.93 12.19 -24.16
C LYS A 701 1.27 12.26 -22.78
N GLN A 702 1.51 13.33 -22.02
CA GLN A 702 0.92 13.55 -20.70
C GLN A 702 -0.53 14.03 -20.77
N LEU A 703 -0.95 14.56 -21.94
CA LEU A 703 -2.30 15.10 -22.17
C LEU A 703 -3.30 14.03 -22.60
N THR A 704 -2.82 12.86 -22.97
CA THR A 704 -3.69 11.76 -23.42
C THR A 704 -4.60 11.23 -22.32
N PHE A 705 -5.78 10.74 -22.70
CA PHE A 705 -6.72 10.04 -21.84
C PHE A 705 -7.19 8.73 -22.47
N PHE A 706 -7.96 7.91 -21.75
CA PHE A 706 -8.58 6.70 -22.29
C PHE A 706 -10.08 6.92 -22.48
N ASP A 707 -10.59 6.60 -23.68
CA ASP A 707 -12.00 6.66 -23.98
C ASP A 707 -12.81 5.48 -23.41
N ASN A 708 -14.10 5.41 -23.73
CA ASN A 708 -15.00 4.34 -23.25
C ASN A 708 -14.73 2.97 -23.91
N THR A 709 -13.86 2.89 -24.91
CA THR A 709 -13.40 1.63 -25.53
C THR A 709 -12.09 1.12 -24.91
N GLY A 710 -11.41 1.95 -24.12
CA GLY A 710 -10.08 1.69 -23.57
C GLY A 710 -8.95 2.07 -24.52
N GLU A 711 -9.25 2.80 -25.59
CA GLU A 711 -8.26 3.34 -26.53
C GLU A 711 -7.68 4.66 -25.96
N LYS A 712 -6.39 4.85 -26.23
CA LYS A 712 -5.68 6.05 -25.79
C LYS A 712 -5.83 7.16 -26.81
N VAL A 713 -6.42 8.28 -26.41
CA VAL A 713 -6.78 9.42 -27.25
C VAL A 713 -5.97 10.66 -26.89
N LEU A 714 -5.63 11.48 -27.87
CA LEU A 714 -5.10 12.83 -27.76
C LEU A 714 -5.97 13.74 -28.60
N GLU A 715 -6.54 14.78 -28.01
CA GLU A 715 -7.42 15.74 -28.70
C GLU A 715 -6.83 17.14 -28.63
N ASN A 716 -6.93 17.89 -29.71
CA ASN A 716 -6.58 19.30 -29.76
C ASN A 716 -7.62 20.11 -28.97
N GLY A 717 -7.16 21.14 -28.27
CA GLY A 717 -8.07 21.96 -27.47
C GLY A 717 -7.36 22.78 -26.41
N GLU A 718 -8.14 23.40 -25.55
CA GLU A 718 -7.67 24.19 -24.42
C GLU A 718 -7.43 23.33 -23.18
N PHE A 719 -6.30 23.56 -22.54
CA PHE A 719 -5.87 22.92 -21.30
C PHE A 719 -5.52 23.96 -20.24
N SER A 720 -5.74 23.59 -18.97
CA SER A 720 -5.20 24.31 -17.83
C SER A 720 -4.11 23.49 -17.16
N LEU A 721 -2.98 24.13 -16.86
CA LEU A 721 -1.94 23.58 -15.98
C LEU A 721 -2.02 24.26 -14.61
N TYR A 722 -1.80 23.46 -13.57
CA TYR A 722 -1.82 23.93 -12.19
C TYR A 722 -0.52 23.50 -11.50
N ILE A 723 0.18 24.44 -10.84
CA ILE A 723 1.35 24.12 -10.02
C ILE A 723 1.09 24.59 -8.58
N GLY A 724 1.25 23.70 -7.62
CA GLY A 724 1.02 24.04 -6.23
C GLY A 724 1.59 23.03 -5.24
N SER A 725 1.32 23.28 -3.96
CA SER A 725 1.71 22.42 -2.85
C SER A 725 0.76 21.24 -2.61
N ASN A 726 -0.45 21.28 -3.19
CA ASN A 726 -1.48 20.25 -3.08
C ASN A 726 -2.54 20.43 -4.18
N SER A 727 -3.51 19.54 -4.30
CA SER A 727 -4.52 19.57 -5.36
C SER A 727 -5.47 20.78 -5.30
N ARG A 728 -5.59 21.45 -4.15
CA ARG A 728 -6.44 22.63 -3.97
C ARG A 728 -5.66 23.94 -4.19
N ASP A 729 -4.52 24.09 -3.54
CA ASP A 729 -3.77 25.33 -3.45
C ASP A 729 -2.73 25.38 -4.59
N CYS A 730 -3.15 25.88 -5.76
CA CYS A 730 -2.38 25.94 -7.00
C CYS A 730 -2.48 27.29 -7.70
N LEU A 731 -1.39 27.68 -8.39
CA LEU A 731 -1.39 28.67 -9.45
C LEU A 731 -1.82 28.00 -10.76
N ALA A 732 -2.43 28.75 -11.68
CA ALA A 732 -2.94 28.22 -12.94
C ALA A 732 -2.49 29.03 -14.16
N GLN A 733 -2.26 28.34 -15.28
CA GLN A 733 -2.01 28.91 -16.60
C GLN A 733 -2.66 28.04 -17.69
N ASP A 734 -3.26 28.70 -18.68
CA ASP A 734 -3.90 28.06 -19.82
C ASP A 734 -2.98 28.02 -21.04
N PHE A 735 -3.14 26.97 -21.84
CA PHE A 735 -2.49 26.80 -23.15
C PHE A 735 -3.39 26.01 -24.09
N THR A 736 -3.05 25.98 -25.37
CA THR A 736 -3.79 25.25 -26.40
C THR A 736 -2.90 24.19 -27.03
N LEU A 737 -3.39 22.95 -27.15
CA LEU A 737 -2.78 21.92 -27.99
C LEU A 737 -3.29 22.10 -29.41
N VAL A 738 -2.37 22.18 -30.36
CA VAL A 738 -2.62 22.34 -31.80
C VAL A 738 -1.86 21.29 -32.59
N ASP A 739 -2.21 21.06 -33.88
CA ASP A 739 -1.58 20.07 -34.73
C ASP A 739 -0.06 20.23 -34.89
#